data_5bfba9b695409e4b5ff8964df012939b
#
_entry.id   5bfba9b695409e4b5ff8964df012939b
#
_cell.length_a   1.000
_cell.length_b   1.000
_cell.length_c   1.000
_cell.angle_alpha   90.00
_cell.angle_beta   90.00
_cell.angle_gamma   90.00
#
_symmetry.space_group_name_H-M   'P 1'
#
loop_
_entity.id
_entity.type
_entity.pdbx_description
1 polymer ?
#
loop_
_entity_poly.entity_id
_entity_poly.type
_entity_poly.pdbx_seq_one_letter_code
_entity_poly.pdbx_strand_id
1 'polypeptide(L)'
;MSLAETFTKLAVTAAQAGISATGAAMKSAQSAIESAVEAVTGTPAPDTTQAPLDGPPDLDHALSDFANRAARIFYFMPPSASAVPAALESLANAVSASFRHVDLRNPANFTRLPLALGTMLTDAGSRALEGIDAIGAPRYAEFIRYAVQIFSEFPVYVTLEYRELIERQQRWLVDHPDDSITRKELGRAFVKTGRYAEAAEQLTRAAAGDVSIRSAALHEAGVAYYFCGSYSEAIAAECGALDADSENAPARFWLWLAAQRVGGYPFDVPEQHRMEIKTGWGETSLRYENIAERAGLDKTSGGRGIAVFDYDSDGWLDVAIACAHGGTSLYRNNRDGTFTDVSIESGIYHGVNGFGMAAGDYNNSGYPSLAICRMGFYGGLIELWRNNGDGTFTDVSAESGVSVWAAAFSCSWVDYDCDGRLDLFVCTNLGGLFDRKVQHKLFHNNGDGTFTDVAEKAGIISGWPAIGHAWGDYNNDGYPDLFLSNAVGRPQLFRNNGDGTFTEVTAEAGLDSPTLAFNAQFCDIDDDGWLDIIQYTWAIHEDVIYSMRNGEAPPYGHATRVFRNNRDGTFSLISSEIGITECWGSMSGNAADLNNDGYPDIVLGNGGPLVDRTEPMVVLQNDHGQFRNVTFSAGLPLTGKGHGINCADLFQDGRLIVLCATGGAYPGDLSTTAAFAPSERPGNYLAVSLEGTTSNRGAIGARLKLVAGGREQHRVVNGGSNFGCMPPQQHFGLGTLETVDSLEVWWPGGKIERFVNLPVNTKVVITEGSDSFH
;
A
#
# COMPACT_ATOMS: atom_id res chain seq x y z
N MET A 1 -14.74 -11.86 -34.91
CA MET A 1 -13.89 -12.05 -33.72
C MET A 1 -13.73 -10.68 -33.11
N SER A 2 -13.98 -10.53 -31.80
CA SER A 2 -13.75 -9.24 -31.13
C SER A 2 -12.23 -8.97 -31.04
N LEU A 3 -11.86 -7.70 -30.91
CA LEU A 3 -10.46 -7.29 -30.73
C LEU A 3 -9.84 -8.05 -29.55
N ALA A 4 -10.61 -8.19 -28.46
CA ALA A 4 -10.22 -8.95 -27.26
C ALA A 4 -9.92 -10.42 -27.56
N GLU A 5 -10.75 -11.09 -28.37
CA GLU A 5 -10.50 -12.50 -28.78
C GLU A 5 -9.26 -12.65 -29.66
N THR A 6 -8.98 -11.63 -30.50
CA THR A 6 -7.79 -11.64 -31.36
C THR A 6 -6.51 -11.48 -30.52
N PHE A 7 -6.49 -10.53 -29.57
CA PHE A 7 -5.34 -10.33 -28.68
C PHE A 7 -5.17 -11.48 -27.68
N THR A 8 -6.25 -12.05 -27.15
CA THR A 8 -6.16 -13.22 -26.26
C THR A 8 -5.58 -14.43 -26.99
N LYS A 9 -6.01 -14.68 -28.24
CA LYS A 9 -5.42 -15.75 -29.06
C LYS A 9 -3.94 -15.50 -29.38
N LEU A 10 -3.57 -14.24 -29.63
CA LEU A 10 -2.19 -13.85 -29.87
C LEU A 10 -1.30 -14.12 -28.64
N ALA A 11 -1.78 -13.71 -27.47
CA ALA A 11 -1.06 -13.90 -26.20
C ALA A 11 -0.89 -15.39 -25.85
N VAL A 12 -1.95 -16.20 -26.04
CA VAL A 12 -1.90 -17.66 -25.83
C VAL A 12 -0.94 -18.35 -26.83
N THR A 13 -0.98 -17.95 -28.10
CA THR A 13 -0.10 -18.53 -29.14
C THR A 13 1.35 -18.16 -28.89
N ALA A 14 1.63 -16.93 -28.46
CA ALA A 14 2.98 -16.50 -28.14
C ALA A 14 3.53 -17.17 -26.86
N ALA A 15 2.70 -17.35 -25.83
CA ALA A 15 3.08 -18.07 -24.62
C ALA A 15 3.35 -19.57 -24.88
N GLN A 16 2.55 -20.20 -25.72
CA GLN A 16 2.78 -21.59 -26.16
C GLN A 16 4.02 -21.74 -27.03
N ALA A 17 4.35 -20.76 -27.86
CA ALA A 17 5.56 -20.75 -28.69
C ALA A 17 6.84 -20.53 -27.85
N GLY A 18 6.76 -19.79 -26.75
CA GLY A 18 7.91 -19.53 -25.84
C GLY A 18 8.43 -20.77 -25.11
N ILE A 19 7.63 -21.84 -25.02
CA ILE A 19 8.01 -23.10 -24.34
C ILE A 19 8.85 -24.02 -25.22
N SER A 20 8.86 -23.82 -26.57
CA SER A 20 9.62 -24.67 -27.50
C SER A 20 10.11 -23.92 -28.75
N ALA A 21 10.65 -22.70 -28.59
CA ALA A 21 10.92 -21.80 -29.72
C ALA A 21 12.01 -22.30 -30.66
N THR A 22 11.59 -22.83 -31.80
CA THR A 22 12.38 -22.88 -33.03
C THR A 22 12.12 -21.61 -33.85
N GLY A 23 13.09 -21.17 -34.67
CA GLY A 23 12.98 -19.95 -35.50
C GLY A 23 11.73 -19.84 -36.38
N ALA A 24 11.04 -20.97 -36.64
CA ALA A 24 9.78 -21.04 -37.39
C ALA A 24 8.58 -20.56 -36.54
N ALA A 25 8.55 -20.87 -35.26
CA ALA A 25 7.48 -20.41 -34.34
C ALA A 25 7.57 -18.89 -34.09
N MET A 26 8.77 -18.33 -34.03
CA MET A 26 8.98 -16.89 -33.93
C MET A 26 8.46 -16.13 -35.16
N LYS A 27 8.70 -16.63 -36.37
CA LYS A 27 8.17 -16.04 -37.61
C LYS A 27 6.64 -16.10 -37.68
N SER A 28 6.05 -17.19 -37.20
CA SER A 28 4.59 -17.34 -37.17
C SER A 28 3.92 -16.38 -36.17
N ALA A 29 4.53 -16.17 -35.01
CA ALA A 29 4.02 -15.22 -34.03
C ALA A 29 4.19 -13.76 -34.50
N GLN A 30 5.30 -13.43 -35.14
CA GLN A 30 5.54 -12.10 -35.74
C GLN A 30 4.50 -11.81 -36.83
N SER A 31 4.26 -12.76 -37.76
CA SER A 31 3.24 -12.61 -38.79
C SER A 31 1.81 -12.48 -38.22
N ALA A 32 1.53 -13.13 -37.11
CA ALA A 32 0.24 -13.00 -36.42
C ALA A 32 0.05 -11.61 -35.77
N ILE A 33 1.14 -11.04 -35.20
CA ILE A 33 1.14 -9.66 -34.64
C ILE A 33 0.93 -8.65 -35.77
N GLU A 34 1.68 -8.78 -36.87
CA GLU A 34 1.57 -7.92 -38.05
C GLU A 34 0.14 -7.95 -38.62
N SER A 35 -0.44 -9.15 -38.78
CA SER A 35 -1.82 -9.32 -39.26
C SER A 35 -2.85 -8.73 -38.30
N ALA A 36 -2.62 -8.79 -36.98
CA ALA A 36 -3.54 -8.21 -36.01
C ALA A 36 -3.47 -6.68 -36.01
N VAL A 37 -2.27 -6.10 -36.15
CA VAL A 37 -2.08 -4.65 -36.30
C VAL A 37 -2.75 -4.16 -37.58
N GLU A 38 -2.55 -4.82 -38.70
CA GLU A 38 -3.19 -4.51 -39.98
C GLU A 38 -4.72 -4.59 -39.92
N ALA A 39 -5.24 -5.63 -39.26
CA ALA A 39 -6.70 -5.80 -39.07
C ALA A 39 -7.35 -4.71 -38.21
N VAL A 40 -6.57 -4.08 -37.30
CA VAL A 40 -7.06 -3.04 -36.38
C VAL A 40 -6.87 -1.64 -36.94
N THR A 41 -5.74 -1.38 -37.62
CA THR A 41 -5.36 -0.04 -38.06
C THR A 41 -5.74 0.24 -39.52
N GLY A 42 -6.05 -0.79 -40.31
CA GLY A 42 -6.28 -0.68 -41.75
C GLY A 42 -5.05 -0.23 -42.55
N THR A 43 -3.89 -0.19 -41.93
CA THR A 43 -2.61 0.15 -42.54
C THR A 43 -1.70 -1.09 -42.57
N PRO A 44 -0.97 -1.36 -43.65
CA PRO A 44 -0.01 -2.44 -43.70
C PRO A 44 1.03 -2.29 -42.57
N ALA A 45 1.39 -3.39 -41.96
CA ALA A 45 2.46 -3.40 -40.97
C ALA A 45 3.75 -2.77 -41.57
N PRO A 46 4.49 -1.93 -40.81
CA PRO A 46 5.73 -1.35 -41.31
C PRO A 46 6.72 -2.42 -41.73
N ASP A 47 7.41 -2.21 -42.83
CA ASP A 47 8.41 -3.14 -43.35
C ASP A 47 9.55 -3.33 -42.34
N THR A 48 9.52 -4.47 -41.64
CA THR A 48 10.51 -4.84 -40.61
C THR A 48 11.85 -5.31 -41.20
N THR A 49 12.03 -5.26 -42.54
CA THR A 49 13.30 -5.64 -43.20
C THR A 49 14.29 -4.48 -43.26
N GLN A 50 13.91 -3.24 -42.92
CA GLN A 50 14.86 -2.15 -42.77
C GLN A 50 15.67 -2.33 -41.47
N ALA A 51 16.99 -2.18 -41.59
CA ALA A 51 17.92 -2.26 -40.46
C ALA A 51 17.47 -1.33 -39.34
N PRO A 52 17.58 -1.73 -38.06
CA PRO A 52 17.24 -0.84 -36.96
C PRO A 52 18.03 0.45 -37.10
N LEU A 53 17.34 1.59 -37.09
CA LEU A 53 17.99 2.88 -36.90
C LEU A 53 18.73 2.81 -35.55
N ASP A 54 20.01 3.12 -35.55
CA ASP A 54 20.89 3.13 -34.37
C ASP A 54 20.31 4.06 -33.32
N GLY A 55 19.59 3.50 -32.36
CA GLY A 55 19.02 4.22 -31.23
C GLY A 55 18.35 3.24 -30.25
N PRO A 56 18.31 3.56 -28.98
CA PRO A 56 17.86 2.61 -27.97
C PRO A 56 16.35 2.51 -27.95
N PRO A 57 15.73 1.51 -28.49
CA PRO A 57 14.38 1.20 -28.07
C PRO A 57 14.40 -0.06 -27.28
N ASP A 58 14.45 0.17 -25.99
CA ASP A 58 14.22 -0.80 -24.98
C ASP A 58 12.73 -1.09 -24.88
N LEU A 59 12.37 -2.32 -24.60
CA LEU A 59 10.99 -2.72 -24.35
C LEU A 59 10.40 -1.87 -23.21
N ASP A 60 11.19 -1.56 -22.20
CA ASP A 60 10.74 -0.80 -21.03
C ASP A 60 10.47 0.68 -21.37
N HIS A 61 11.28 1.29 -22.24
CA HIS A 61 10.99 2.62 -22.79
C HIS A 61 9.73 2.60 -23.65
N ALA A 62 9.54 1.59 -24.48
CA ALA A 62 8.35 1.42 -25.31
C ALA A 62 7.09 1.18 -24.45
N LEU A 63 7.20 0.42 -23.37
CA LEU A 63 6.12 0.23 -22.39
C LEU A 63 5.79 1.53 -21.66
N SER A 64 6.79 2.29 -21.24
CA SER A 64 6.61 3.59 -20.61
C SER A 64 5.98 4.63 -21.57
N ASP A 65 6.46 4.71 -22.82
CA ASP A 65 5.88 5.60 -23.84
C ASP A 65 4.43 5.19 -24.18
N PHE A 66 4.19 3.89 -24.27
CA PHE A 66 2.82 3.38 -24.46
C PHE A 66 1.91 3.74 -23.28
N ALA A 67 2.38 3.56 -22.04
CA ALA A 67 1.62 3.92 -20.86
C ALA A 67 1.24 5.41 -20.84
N ASN A 68 2.20 6.29 -21.18
CA ASN A 68 1.95 7.73 -21.26
C ASN A 68 0.95 8.08 -22.38
N ARG A 69 1.01 7.39 -23.52
CA ARG A 69 0.05 7.58 -24.61
C ARG A 69 -1.34 7.05 -24.26
N ALA A 70 -1.40 5.89 -23.64
CA ALA A 70 -2.64 5.27 -23.16
C ALA A 70 -3.31 6.15 -22.11
N ALA A 71 -2.55 6.67 -21.15
CA ALA A 71 -3.04 7.59 -20.13
C ALA A 71 -3.66 8.85 -20.75
N ARG A 72 -3.00 9.45 -21.78
CA ARG A 72 -3.55 10.61 -22.51
C ARG A 72 -4.83 10.29 -23.25
N ILE A 73 -4.94 9.11 -23.86
CA ILE A 73 -6.15 8.67 -24.56
C ILE A 73 -7.32 8.60 -23.57
N PHE A 74 -7.12 8.00 -22.41
CA PHE A 74 -8.15 7.91 -21.36
C PHE A 74 -8.43 9.29 -20.73
N TYR A 75 -7.41 10.16 -20.59
CA TYR A 75 -7.59 11.51 -20.05
C TYR A 75 -8.54 12.36 -20.90
N PHE A 76 -8.45 12.25 -22.24
CA PHE A 76 -9.29 13.02 -23.17
C PHE A 76 -10.54 12.29 -23.62
N MET A 77 -10.78 11.07 -23.15
CA MET A 77 -11.95 10.30 -23.53
C MET A 77 -13.21 10.86 -22.83
N PRO A 78 -14.26 11.24 -23.58
CA PRO A 78 -15.53 11.59 -22.97
C PRO A 78 -16.07 10.40 -22.16
N PRO A 79 -16.72 10.59 -21.02
CA PRO A 79 -17.31 9.53 -20.21
C PRO A 79 -18.59 9.01 -20.88
N SER A 80 -18.45 8.33 -22.00
CA SER A 80 -19.58 7.73 -22.72
C SER A 80 -19.17 6.46 -23.45
N ALA A 81 -20.05 5.46 -23.45
CA ALA A 81 -19.82 4.19 -24.13
C ALA A 81 -19.56 4.37 -25.66
N SER A 82 -20.03 5.47 -26.25
CA SER A 82 -19.82 5.77 -27.67
C SER A 82 -18.40 6.24 -28.00
N ALA A 83 -17.61 6.65 -27.00
CA ALA A 83 -16.21 7.05 -27.17
C ALA A 83 -15.22 5.88 -27.19
N VAL A 84 -15.67 4.70 -26.74
CA VAL A 84 -14.82 3.50 -26.58
C VAL A 84 -14.17 3.02 -27.89
N PRO A 85 -14.87 2.94 -29.04
CA PRO A 85 -14.23 2.52 -30.28
C PRO A 85 -13.08 3.43 -30.70
N ALA A 86 -13.25 4.75 -30.58
CA ALA A 86 -12.20 5.73 -30.90
C ALA A 86 -11.02 5.66 -29.93
N ALA A 87 -11.28 5.38 -28.65
CA ALA A 87 -10.23 5.15 -27.64
C ALA A 87 -9.44 3.86 -27.93
N LEU A 88 -10.09 2.78 -28.31
CA LEU A 88 -9.43 1.53 -28.70
C LEU A 88 -8.57 1.69 -29.95
N GLU A 89 -9.05 2.42 -30.96
CA GLU A 89 -8.25 2.74 -32.14
C GLU A 89 -7.04 3.59 -31.78
N SER A 90 -7.22 4.59 -30.93
CA SER A 90 -6.11 5.43 -30.43
C SER A 90 -5.11 4.63 -29.61
N LEU A 91 -5.56 3.63 -28.83
CA LEU A 91 -4.70 2.71 -28.10
C LEU A 91 -3.87 1.82 -29.04
N ALA A 92 -4.50 1.29 -30.10
CA ALA A 92 -3.80 0.51 -31.13
C ALA A 92 -2.71 1.33 -31.83
N ASN A 93 -3.01 2.60 -32.12
CA ASN A 93 -2.05 3.52 -32.69
C ASN A 93 -0.90 3.84 -31.70
N ALA A 94 -1.21 3.98 -30.42
CA ALA A 94 -0.20 4.17 -29.37
C ALA A 94 0.71 2.95 -29.25
N VAL A 95 0.19 1.73 -29.29
CA VAL A 95 0.98 0.49 -29.34
C VAL A 95 1.93 0.51 -30.54
N SER A 96 1.39 0.75 -31.73
CA SER A 96 2.22 0.79 -32.96
C SER A 96 3.32 1.83 -32.90
N ALA A 97 3.04 3.02 -32.34
CA ALA A 97 4.02 4.09 -32.21
C ALA A 97 5.11 3.79 -31.17
N SER A 98 4.72 3.28 -30.02
CA SER A 98 5.64 3.04 -28.89
C SER A 98 6.56 1.84 -29.12
N PHE A 99 6.08 0.80 -29.80
CA PHE A 99 6.85 -0.43 -30.02
C PHE A 99 7.52 -0.52 -31.42
N ARG A 100 7.43 0.53 -32.22
CA ARG A 100 7.98 0.57 -33.59
C ARG A 100 9.47 0.16 -33.69
N HIS A 101 10.24 0.42 -32.65
CA HIS A 101 11.68 0.21 -32.62
C HIS A 101 12.13 -0.91 -31.69
N VAL A 102 11.22 -1.64 -31.05
CA VAL A 102 11.57 -2.76 -30.16
C VAL A 102 12.01 -3.94 -30.99
N ASP A 103 13.21 -4.47 -30.75
CA ASP A 103 13.67 -5.70 -31.40
C ASP A 103 12.97 -6.92 -30.81
N LEU A 104 11.87 -7.31 -31.43
CA LEU A 104 11.09 -8.50 -31.05
C LEU A 104 11.80 -9.83 -31.35
N ARG A 105 12.96 -9.81 -32.03
CA ARG A 105 13.82 -10.99 -32.21
C ARG A 105 14.63 -11.32 -30.95
N ASN A 106 14.76 -10.37 -30.04
CA ASN A 106 15.32 -10.64 -28.72
C ASN A 106 14.34 -11.53 -27.92
N PRO A 107 14.71 -12.75 -27.51
CA PRO A 107 13.83 -13.67 -26.79
C PRO A 107 13.24 -13.08 -25.51
N ALA A 108 13.99 -12.24 -24.81
CA ALA A 108 13.52 -11.56 -23.60
C ALA A 108 12.39 -10.55 -23.89
N ASN A 109 12.49 -9.79 -24.99
CA ASN A 109 11.45 -8.86 -25.41
C ASN A 109 10.23 -9.61 -25.96
N PHE A 110 10.47 -10.69 -26.70
CA PHE A 110 9.42 -11.51 -27.31
C PHE A 110 8.53 -12.21 -26.28
N THR A 111 9.08 -12.72 -25.20
CA THR A 111 8.31 -13.40 -24.14
C THR A 111 7.57 -12.42 -23.21
N ARG A 112 8.12 -11.25 -22.98
CA ARG A 112 7.53 -10.23 -22.05
C ARG A 112 6.42 -9.40 -22.72
N LEU A 113 6.59 -9.03 -23.99
CA LEU A 113 5.67 -8.12 -24.68
C LEU A 113 4.24 -8.63 -24.85
N PRO A 114 3.98 -9.87 -25.34
CA PRO A 114 2.61 -10.33 -25.54
C PRO A 114 1.85 -10.52 -24.23
N LEU A 115 2.53 -10.93 -23.18
CA LEU A 115 1.93 -11.10 -21.86
C LEU A 115 1.55 -9.73 -21.26
N ALA A 116 2.46 -8.76 -21.30
CA ALA A 116 2.22 -7.42 -20.79
C ALA A 116 1.12 -6.68 -21.59
N LEU A 117 1.21 -6.68 -22.92
CA LEU A 117 0.24 -6.00 -23.77
C LEU A 117 -1.13 -6.68 -23.82
N GLY A 118 -1.16 -8.00 -23.96
CA GLY A 118 -2.42 -8.75 -24.05
C GLY A 118 -3.26 -8.59 -22.79
N THR A 119 -2.61 -8.64 -21.64
CA THR A 119 -3.27 -8.52 -20.33
C THR A 119 -3.67 -7.07 -20.05
N MET A 120 -2.80 -6.10 -20.35
CA MET A 120 -3.10 -4.68 -20.15
C MET A 120 -4.25 -4.20 -21.04
N LEU A 121 -4.32 -4.66 -22.30
CA LEU A 121 -5.35 -4.19 -23.26
C LEU A 121 -6.70 -4.89 -23.07
N THR A 122 -6.73 -6.16 -22.74
CA THR A 122 -7.98 -6.89 -22.49
C THR A 122 -8.65 -6.51 -21.19
N ASP A 123 -7.89 -6.40 -20.11
CA ASP A 123 -8.44 -6.06 -18.80
C ASP A 123 -8.68 -4.56 -18.63
N ALA A 124 -7.74 -3.71 -19.07
CA ALA A 124 -7.94 -2.27 -19.04
C ALA A 124 -9.14 -1.84 -19.89
N GLY A 125 -9.34 -2.43 -21.07
CA GLY A 125 -10.49 -2.13 -21.93
C GLY A 125 -11.83 -2.55 -21.33
N SER A 126 -11.91 -3.70 -20.66
CA SER A 126 -13.16 -4.20 -20.07
C SER A 126 -13.52 -3.48 -18.76
N ARG A 127 -12.51 -3.15 -17.94
CA ARG A 127 -12.73 -2.48 -16.64
C ARG A 127 -12.79 -0.96 -16.77
N ALA A 128 -12.16 -0.38 -17.79
CA ALA A 128 -12.29 1.04 -18.09
C ALA A 128 -13.74 1.44 -18.30
N LEU A 129 -14.55 0.56 -18.91
CA LEU A 129 -15.97 0.80 -19.14
C LEU A 129 -16.80 0.86 -17.84
N GLU A 130 -16.44 0.03 -16.86
CA GLU A 130 -17.16 -0.03 -15.58
C GLU A 130 -16.61 0.98 -14.55
N GLY A 131 -15.33 1.32 -14.64
CA GLY A 131 -14.64 2.19 -13.67
C GLY A 131 -14.59 3.67 -14.04
N ILE A 132 -14.60 4.01 -15.35
CA ILE A 132 -14.44 5.40 -15.82
C ILE A 132 -15.56 6.31 -15.33
N ASP A 133 -16.80 5.83 -15.39
CA ASP A 133 -17.97 6.62 -14.96
C ASP A 133 -17.96 6.89 -13.45
N ALA A 134 -17.31 6.04 -12.67
CA ALA A 134 -17.36 6.08 -11.21
C ALA A 134 -16.17 6.82 -10.54
N ILE A 135 -14.97 6.73 -11.11
CA ILE A 135 -13.75 7.31 -10.51
C ILE A 135 -13.15 8.47 -11.32
N GLY A 136 -13.70 8.73 -12.51
CA GLY A 136 -13.23 9.75 -13.43
C GLY A 136 -12.04 9.31 -14.28
N ALA A 137 -12.10 9.61 -15.58
CA ALA A 137 -11.09 9.19 -16.57
C ALA A 137 -9.65 9.60 -16.21
N PRO A 138 -9.35 10.82 -15.69
CA PRO A 138 -8.00 11.21 -15.32
C PRO A 138 -7.37 10.31 -14.24
N ARG A 139 -8.14 9.94 -13.22
CA ARG A 139 -7.67 9.10 -12.10
C ARG A 139 -7.42 7.68 -12.53
N TYR A 140 -8.30 7.15 -13.37
CA TYR A 140 -8.13 5.83 -13.93
C TYR A 140 -6.88 5.75 -14.82
N ALA A 141 -6.65 6.76 -15.66
CA ALA A 141 -5.46 6.87 -16.50
C ALA A 141 -4.18 6.95 -15.66
N GLU A 142 -4.20 7.72 -14.58
CA GLU A 142 -3.07 7.82 -13.65
C GLU A 142 -2.83 6.52 -12.90
N PHE A 143 -3.89 5.81 -12.48
CA PHE A 143 -3.76 4.49 -11.90
C PHE A 143 -3.16 3.48 -12.88
N ILE A 144 -3.60 3.49 -14.16
CA ILE A 144 -3.00 2.64 -15.20
C ILE A 144 -1.53 3.00 -15.41
N ARG A 145 -1.18 4.28 -15.49
CA ARG A 145 0.21 4.74 -15.57
C ARG A 145 1.02 4.25 -14.39
N TYR A 146 0.49 4.38 -13.19
CA TYR A 146 1.06 3.92 -11.95
C TYR A 146 1.21 2.40 -11.92
N ALA A 147 0.17 1.65 -12.26
CA ALA A 147 0.22 0.20 -12.33
C ALA A 147 1.27 -0.28 -13.34
N VAL A 148 1.26 0.28 -14.56
CA VAL A 148 2.26 -0.06 -15.59
C VAL A 148 3.66 0.28 -15.13
N GLN A 149 3.86 1.42 -14.50
CA GLN A 149 5.17 1.85 -14.01
C GLN A 149 5.64 0.95 -12.86
N ILE A 150 4.77 0.64 -11.88
CA ILE A 150 5.08 -0.37 -10.86
C ILE A 150 5.47 -1.68 -11.51
N PHE A 151 4.69 -2.17 -12.47
CA PHE A 151 4.91 -3.50 -13.05
C PHE A 151 6.10 -3.57 -13.99
N SER A 152 6.42 -2.51 -14.70
CA SER A 152 7.62 -2.46 -15.53
C SER A 152 8.90 -2.26 -14.73
N GLU A 153 8.81 -1.70 -13.53
CA GLU A 153 9.96 -1.26 -12.75
C GLU A 153 10.17 -2.05 -11.44
N PHE A 154 9.37 -3.09 -11.18
CA PHE A 154 9.37 -3.89 -9.94
C PHE A 154 10.20 -5.20 -9.97
N PRO A 155 11.24 -5.41 -10.72
CA PRO A 155 11.98 -6.65 -10.65
C PRO A 155 13.03 -6.63 -9.54
N VAL A 156 13.22 -7.77 -8.92
CA VAL A 156 14.33 -8.08 -8.00
C VAL A 156 15.71 -7.72 -8.62
N TYR A 157 15.77 -7.57 -9.92
CA TYR A 157 16.94 -7.28 -10.72
C TYR A 157 17.15 -5.80 -11.07
N VAL A 158 16.34 -4.92 -10.55
CA VAL A 158 16.36 -3.46 -10.82
C VAL A 158 17.79 -2.89 -10.80
N THR A 159 18.62 -3.30 -9.83
CA THR A 159 19.98 -2.76 -9.71
C THR A 159 20.90 -3.18 -10.87
N LEU A 160 20.78 -4.39 -11.37
CA LEU A 160 21.59 -4.86 -12.51
C LEU A 160 21.09 -4.27 -13.82
N GLU A 161 19.77 -4.27 -14.03
CA GLU A 161 19.15 -3.69 -15.22
C GLU A 161 19.42 -2.18 -15.31
N TYR A 162 19.33 -1.43 -14.20
CA TYR A 162 19.70 -0.01 -14.21
C TYR A 162 21.18 0.23 -14.43
N ARG A 163 22.07 -0.64 -13.98
CA ARG A 163 23.49 -0.54 -14.29
C ARG A 163 23.73 -0.64 -15.79
N GLU A 164 23.17 -1.65 -16.43
CA GLU A 164 23.28 -1.85 -17.89
C GLU A 164 22.62 -0.70 -18.66
N LEU A 165 21.45 -0.25 -18.23
CA LEU A 165 20.74 0.89 -18.81
C LEU A 165 21.59 2.17 -18.73
N ILE A 166 22.13 2.48 -17.55
CA ILE A 166 23.00 3.65 -17.32
C ILE A 166 24.23 3.59 -18.23
N GLU A 167 24.93 2.44 -18.28
CA GLU A 167 26.12 2.27 -19.12
C GLU A 167 25.82 2.42 -20.61
N ARG A 168 24.65 1.94 -21.05
CA ARG A 168 24.20 2.07 -22.44
C ARG A 168 23.87 3.52 -22.77
N GLN A 169 23.12 4.21 -21.92
CA GLN A 169 22.76 5.64 -22.11
C GLN A 169 24.01 6.53 -22.05
N GLN A 170 24.95 6.26 -21.16
CA GLN A 170 26.23 6.96 -21.11
C GLN A 170 27.03 6.79 -22.41
N ARG A 171 27.14 5.56 -22.94
CA ARG A 171 27.80 5.30 -24.22
C ARG A 171 27.12 6.03 -25.38
N TRP A 172 25.80 6.00 -25.45
CA TRP A 172 25.03 6.74 -26.45
C TRP A 172 25.33 8.23 -26.43
N LEU A 173 25.36 8.84 -25.25
CA LEU A 173 25.60 10.28 -25.06
C LEU A 173 27.05 10.71 -25.40
N VAL A 174 28.00 9.76 -25.53
CA VAL A 174 29.36 10.07 -26.07
C VAL A 174 29.26 10.49 -27.53
N ASP A 175 28.47 9.78 -28.32
CA ASP A 175 28.31 10.03 -29.75
C ASP A 175 27.19 11.06 -30.05
N HIS A 176 26.26 11.24 -29.09
CA HIS A 176 25.10 12.13 -29.22
C HIS A 176 24.99 13.09 -28.02
N PRO A 177 25.98 13.99 -27.84
CA PRO A 177 26.07 14.82 -26.63
C PRO A 177 24.92 15.82 -26.44
N ASP A 178 24.15 16.13 -27.47
CA ASP A 178 23.03 17.05 -27.46
C ASP A 178 21.67 16.38 -27.32
N ASP A 179 21.63 15.02 -27.16
CA ASP A 179 20.38 14.29 -26.94
C ASP A 179 19.86 14.51 -25.53
N SER A 180 19.01 15.52 -25.39
CA SER A 180 18.41 15.92 -24.11
C SER A 180 17.43 14.90 -23.57
N ILE A 181 16.76 14.12 -24.44
CA ILE A 181 15.78 13.10 -24.01
C ILE A 181 16.52 11.94 -23.36
N THR A 182 17.52 11.36 -24.03
CA THR A 182 18.34 10.30 -23.43
C THR A 182 19.04 10.77 -22.15
N ARG A 183 19.49 12.04 -22.12
CA ARG A 183 20.10 12.63 -20.94
C ARG A 183 19.12 12.72 -19.76
N LYS A 184 17.86 13.08 -20.01
CA LYS A 184 16.80 13.10 -19.01
C LYS A 184 16.54 11.68 -18.47
N GLU A 185 16.42 10.68 -19.33
CA GLU A 185 16.22 9.29 -18.92
C GLU A 185 17.43 8.74 -18.13
N LEU A 186 18.66 9.12 -18.47
CA LEU A 186 19.85 8.82 -17.68
C LEU A 186 19.76 9.42 -16.27
N GLY A 187 19.31 10.68 -16.19
CA GLY A 187 19.08 11.35 -14.90
C GLY A 187 18.06 10.60 -14.05
N ARG A 188 16.95 10.16 -14.64
CA ARG A 188 15.95 9.31 -13.98
C ARG A 188 16.51 7.99 -13.48
N ALA A 189 17.33 7.32 -14.30
CA ALA A 189 17.98 6.08 -13.88
C ALA A 189 18.92 6.30 -12.68
N PHE A 190 19.61 7.44 -12.64
CA PHE A 190 20.41 7.83 -11.49
C PHE A 190 19.56 8.10 -10.25
N VAL A 191 18.41 8.79 -10.36
CA VAL A 191 17.47 8.98 -9.24
C VAL A 191 17.04 7.64 -8.67
N LYS A 192 16.62 6.70 -9.51
CA LYS A 192 16.15 5.36 -9.09
C LYS A 192 17.21 4.51 -8.40
N THR A 193 18.49 4.78 -8.70
CA THR A 193 19.63 4.09 -8.08
C THR A 193 20.30 4.85 -6.94
N GLY A 194 19.73 5.99 -6.52
CA GLY A 194 20.25 6.82 -5.41
C GLY A 194 21.47 7.67 -5.76
N ARG A 195 21.80 7.79 -7.05
CA ARG A 195 22.92 8.59 -7.55
C ARG A 195 22.44 10.04 -7.81
N TYR A 196 21.92 10.66 -6.77
CA TYR A 196 21.19 11.93 -6.88
C TYR A 196 22.04 13.10 -7.40
N ALA A 197 23.31 13.20 -7.03
CA ALA A 197 24.18 14.27 -7.53
C ALA A 197 24.39 14.18 -9.05
N GLU A 198 24.60 12.97 -9.56
CA GLU A 198 24.75 12.72 -10.99
C GLU A 198 23.41 12.90 -11.73
N ALA A 199 22.30 12.53 -11.07
CA ALA A 199 20.96 12.77 -11.60
C ALA A 199 20.71 14.28 -11.80
N ALA A 200 20.97 15.09 -10.76
CA ALA A 200 20.77 16.52 -10.79
C ALA A 200 21.57 17.18 -11.93
N GLU A 201 22.84 16.79 -12.13
CA GLU A 201 23.67 17.28 -13.24
C GLU A 201 23.05 16.95 -14.60
N GLN A 202 22.68 15.66 -14.83
CA GLN A 202 22.15 15.25 -16.14
C GLN A 202 20.80 15.90 -16.43
N LEU A 203 19.91 15.99 -15.44
CA LEU A 203 18.59 16.58 -15.58
C LEU A 203 18.66 18.09 -15.86
N THR A 204 19.54 18.81 -15.15
CA THR A 204 19.77 20.26 -15.40
C THR A 204 20.30 20.50 -16.82
N ARG A 205 21.23 19.65 -17.29
CA ARG A 205 21.76 19.74 -18.67
C ARG A 205 20.69 19.40 -19.70
N ALA A 206 19.82 18.42 -19.44
CA ALA A 206 18.70 18.08 -20.32
C ALA A 206 17.71 19.26 -20.46
N ALA A 207 17.38 19.90 -19.35
CA ALA A 207 16.50 21.08 -19.32
C ALA A 207 17.05 22.28 -20.09
N ALA A 208 18.38 22.45 -20.14
CA ALA A 208 19.04 23.52 -20.89
C ALA A 208 19.03 23.26 -22.40
N GLY A 209 19.07 21.98 -22.81
CA GLY A 209 19.17 21.58 -24.22
C GLY A 209 17.81 21.53 -24.96
N ASP A 210 16.70 21.29 -24.26
CA ASP A 210 15.38 21.15 -24.88
C ASP A 210 14.29 21.86 -24.07
N VAL A 211 13.65 22.86 -24.70
CA VAL A 211 12.57 23.64 -24.06
C VAL A 211 11.32 22.82 -23.83
N SER A 212 11.05 21.80 -24.66
CA SER A 212 9.84 20.99 -24.59
C SER A 212 9.78 20.10 -23.34
N ILE A 213 10.95 19.74 -22.78
CA ILE A 213 11.06 18.92 -21.57
C ILE A 213 11.52 19.72 -20.35
N ARG A 214 11.73 21.02 -20.49
CA ARG A 214 12.39 21.88 -19.48
C ARG A 214 11.71 21.82 -18.12
N SER A 215 10.40 22.02 -18.05
CA SER A 215 9.67 22.00 -16.78
C SER A 215 9.82 20.66 -16.07
N ALA A 216 9.57 19.56 -16.76
CA ALA A 216 9.68 18.22 -16.19
C ALA A 216 11.14 17.90 -15.78
N ALA A 217 12.13 18.24 -16.60
CA ALA A 217 13.54 17.95 -16.29
C ALA A 217 14.07 18.80 -15.11
N LEU A 218 13.63 20.07 -14.98
CA LEU A 218 13.99 20.92 -13.85
C LEU A 218 13.31 20.45 -12.56
N HIS A 219 12.04 20.03 -12.62
CA HIS A 219 11.37 19.43 -11.49
C HIS A 219 12.11 18.17 -11.01
N GLU A 220 12.40 17.22 -11.90
CA GLU A 220 13.16 16.02 -11.55
C GLU A 220 14.57 16.34 -11.02
N ALA A 221 15.20 17.42 -11.51
CA ALA A 221 16.48 17.91 -10.95
C ALA A 221 16.29 18.47 -9.53
N GLY A 222 15.21 19.22 -9.29
CA GLY A 222 14.85 19.73 -7.97
C GLY A 222 14.68 18.63 -6.94
N VAL A 223 13.99 17.55 -7.31
CA VAL A 223 13.85 16.34 -6.49
C VAL A 223 15.23 15.72 -6.18
N ALA A 224 16.10 15.61 -7.20
CA ALA A 224 17.45 15.07 -7.02
C ALA A 224 18.31 15.95 -6.10
N TYR A 225 18.27 17.28 -6.28
CA TYR A 225 18.95 18.22 -5.38
C TYR A 225 18.44 18.14 -3.94
N TYR A 226 17.13 17.98 -3.75
CA TYR A 226 16.55 17.80 -2.41
C TYR A 226 17.14 16.59 -1.69
N PHE A 227 17.21 15.43 -2.36
CA PHE A 227 17.79 14.22 -1.78
C PHE A 227 19.32 14.30 -1.60
N CYS A 228 20.00 15.22 -2.30
CA CYS A 228 21.40 15.56 -2.00
C CYS A 228 21.56 16.47 -0.78
N GLY A 229 20.49 17.01 -0.21
CA GLY A 229 20.55 18.07 0.79
C GLY A 229 20.87 19.47 0.23
N SER A 230 20.93 19.61 -1.09
CA SER A 230 21.19 20.89 -1.79
C SER A 230 19.89 21.68 -1.96
N TYR A 231 19.31 22.11 -0.85
CA TYR A 231 17.94 22.68 -0.82
C TYR A 231 17.83 24.00 -1.59
N SER A 232 18.89 24.82 -1.62
CA SER A 232 18.89 26.08 -2.41
C SER A 232 18.81 25.80 -3.91
N GLU A 233 19.56 24.82 -4.39
CA GLU A 233 19.54 24.36 -5.77
C GLU A 233 18.22 23.70 -6.12
N ALA A 234 17.62 22.95 -5.19
CA ALA A 234 16.29 22.39 -5.34
C ALA A 234 15.25 23.50 -5.54
N ILE A 235 15.26 24.52 -4.67
CA ILE A 235 14.37 25.70 -4.79
C ILE A 235 14.54 26.40 -6.16
N ALA A 236 15.79 26.61 -6.59
CA ALA A 236 16.06 27.27 -7.87
C ALA A 236 15.56 26.43 -9.06
N ALA A 237 15.74 25.11 -9.02
CA ALA A 237 15.29 24.19 -10.06
C ALA A 237 13.76 24.15 -10.13
N GLU A 238 13.06 24.07 -8.99
CA GLU A 238 11.60 24.07 -8.96
C GLU A 238 11.00 25.42 -9.38
N CYS A 239 11.61 26.55 -9.03
CA CYS A 239 11.23 27.84 -9.57
C CYS A 239 11.37 27.87 -11.09
N GLY A 240 12.47 27.37 -11.64
CA GLY A 240 12.68 27.28 -13.07
C GLY A 240 11.69 26.33 -13.77
N ALA A 241 11.26 25.25 -13.10
CA ALA A 241 10.20 24.38 -13.61
C ALA A 241 8.86 25.10 -13.70
N LEU A 242 8.52 25.90 -12.68
CA LEU A 242 7.29 26.71 -12.63
C LEU A 242 7.33 27.92 -13.58
N ASP A 243 8.50 28.48 -13.86
CA ASP A 243 8.69 29.52 -14.90
C ASP A 243 8.44 28.94 -16.31
N ALA A 244 8.78 27.65 -16.51
CA ALA A 244 8.54 26.97 -17.79
C ALA A 244 7.09 26.43 -17.92
N ASP A 245 6.46 26.06 -16.80
CA ASP A 245 5.07 25.61 -16.73
C ASP A 245 4.49 25.93 -15.35
N SER A 246 3.70 27.01 -15.30
CA SER A 246 3.08 27.50 -14.06
C SER A 246 2.07 26.52 -13.44
N GLU A 247 1.58 25.56 -14.23
CA GLU A 247 0.59 24.56 -13.78
C GLU A 247 1.25 23.26 -13.26
N ASN A 248 2.58 23.19 -13.24
CA ASN A 248 3.30 22.05 -12.68
C ASN A 248 3.09 21.94 -11.16
N ALA A 249 2.01 21.25 -10.74
CA ALA A 249 1.65 21.10 -9.35
C ALA A 249 2.72 20.32 -8.54
N PRO A 250 3.32 19.22 -9.03
CA PRO A 250 4.45 18.57 -8.35
C PRO A 250 5.62 19.52 -8.08
N ALA A 251 6.03 20.33 -9.05
CA ALA A 251 7.11 21.30 -8.84
C ALA A 251 6.78 22.31 -7.74
N ARG A 252 5.53 22.76 -7.66
CA ARG A 252 5.06 23.67 -6.60
C ARG A 252 5.10 23.02 -5.22
N PHE A 253 4.74 21.75 -5.12
CA PHE A 253 4.80 20.99 -3.88
C PHE A 253 6.27 20.78 -3.43
N TRP A 254 7.16 20.38 -4.34
CA TRP A 254 8.59 20.19 -4.02
C TRP A 254 9.31 21.48 -3.69
N LEU A 255 8.91 22.60 -4.32
CA LEU A 255 9.36 23.94 -3.92
C LEU A 255 8.98 24.24 -2.46
N TRP A 256 7.72 23.97 -2.09
CA TRP A 256 7.28 24.11 -0.69
C TRP A 256 8.10 23.22 0.23
N LEU A 257 8.28 21.96 -0.12
CA LEU A 257 9.01 20.98 0.69
C LEU A 257 10.47 21.39 0.90
N ALA A 258 11.15 21.84 -0.15
CA ALA A 258 12.52 22.34 -0.08
C ALA A 258 12.62 23.63 0.76
N ALA A 259 11.64 24.53 0.63
CA ALA A 259 11.57 25.75 1.44
C ALA A 259 11.43 25.44 2.94
N GLN A 260 10.70 24.39 3.35
CA GLN A 260 10.62 24.00 4.77
C GLN A 260 12.01 23.63 5.35
N ARG A 261 12.91 23.07 4.51
CA ARG A 261 14.26 22.67 4.94
C ARG A 261 15.18 23.86 5.21
N VAL A 262 14.88 25.03 4.67
CA VAL A 262 15.66 26.25 4.87
C VAL A 262 14.94 27.31 5.74
N GLY A 263 13.85 26.89 6.39
CA GLY A 263 13.12 27.76 7.34
C GLY A 263 12.05 28.64 6.71
N GLY A 264 11.60 28.32 5.51
CA GLY A 264 10.55 29.03 4.77
C GLY A 264 11.00 29.46 3.38
N TYR A 265 10.10 30.09 2.64
CA TYR A 265 10.43 30.58 1.29
C TYR A 265 11.49 31.70 1.34
N PRO A 266 12.63 31.56 0.62
CA PRO A 266 13.53 32.69 0.39
C PRO A 266 12.81 33.89 -0.23
N PHE A 267 13.32 35.10 0.03
CA PHE A 267 12.64 36.35 -0.39
C PHE A 267 12.52 36.50 -1.91
N ASP A 268 13.43 35.90 -2.66
CA ASP A 268 13.49 35.91 -4.12
C ASP A 268 12.60 34.86 -4.81
N VAL A 269 11.96 33.97 -4.06
CA VAL A 269 10.95 33.06 -4.61
C VAL A 269 9.70 33.84 -4.96
N PRO A 270 9.27 33.83 -6.25
CA PRO A 270 8.06 34.53 -6.69
C PRO A 270 6.81 34.10 -5.93
N GLU A 271 5.96 35.05 -5.55
CA GLU A 271 4.75 34.79 -4.77
C GLU A 271 3.82 33.82 -5.49
N GLN A 272 3.68 33.93 -6.83
CA GLN A 272 2.85 33.02 -7.64
C GLN A 272 3.33 31.56 -7.65
N HIS A 273 4.60 31.30 -7.30
CA HIS A 273 5.15 29.94 -7.20
C HIS A 273 4.90 29.31 -5.81
N ARG A 274 4.65 30.16 -4.80
CA ARG A 274 4.47 29.68 -3.41
C ARG A 274 3.18 28.89 -3.27
N MET A 275 3.21 27.92 -2.38
CA MET A 275 2.07 27.11 -2.00
C MET A 275 1.73 27.40 -0.54
N GLU A 276 0.48 27.79 -0.29
CA GLU A 276 -0.07 27.90 1.05
C GLU A 276 -0.79 26.58 1.40
N ILE A 277 -0.48 26.06 2.56
CA ILE A 277 -1.11 24.83 3.09
C ILE A 277 -2.24 25.24 4.03
N LYS A 278 -3.46 24.83 3.70
CA LYS A 278 -4.66 25.13 4.49
C LYS A 278 -5.11 24.02 5.42
N THR A 279 -4.47 22.84 5.30
CA THR A 279 -4.84 21.67 6.08
C THR A 279 -3.75 21.27 7.08
N GLY A 280 -4.08 20.40 8.04
CA GLY A 280 -3.13 19.85 9.00
C GLY A 280 -2.84 20.76 10.21
N TRP A 281 -3.51 21.89 10.33
CA TRP A 281 -3.32 22.90 11.40
C TRP A 281 -4.47 22.92 12.43
N GLY A 282 -5.28 21.87 12.50
CA GLY A 282 -6.33 21.75 13.52
C GLY A 282 -5.76 21.91 14.94
N GLU A 283 -6.56 22.47 15.84
CA GLU A 283 -6.16 22.61 17.24
C GLU A 283 -6.04 21.23 17.91
N THR A 284 -4.94 21.02 18.63
CA THR A 284 -4.69 19.78 19.38
C THR A 284 -3.71 20.01 20.53
N SER A 285 -3.86 19.24 21.60
CA SER A 285 -2.89 19.14 22.70
C SER A 285 -1.76 18.15 22.39
N LEU A 286 -1.95 17.27 21.39
CA LEU A 286 -0.94 16.29 21.00
C LEU A 286 0.37 16.97 20.57
N ARG A 287 1.49 16.44 21.04
CA ARG A 287 2.83 16.85 20.61
C ARG A 287 3.67 15.60 20.46
N TYR A 288 4.11 15.34 19.24
CA TYR A 288 4.91 14.17 18.89
C TYR A 288 6.33 14.57 18.49
N GLU A 289 7.27 13.72 18.81
CA GLU A 289 8.66 13.79 18.34
C GLU A 289 9.06 12.46 17.68
N ASN A 290 9.87 12.52 16.63
CA ASN A 290 10.42 11.31 16.03
C ASN A 290 11.55 10.79 16.91
N ILE A 291 11.36 9.60 17.45
CA ILE A 291 12.31 8.93 18.35
C ILE A 291 13.09 7.81 17.69
N ALA A 292 12.86 7.53 16.39
CA ALA A 292 13.39 6.34 15.72
C ALA A 292 14.89 6.18 15.88
N GLU A 293 15.67 7.25 15.69
CA GLU A 293 17.14 7.24 15.84
C GLU A 293 17.56 6.88 17.28
N ARG A 294 17.02 7.58 18.27
CA ARG A 294 17.38 7.32 19.67
C ARG A 294 16.89 5.97 20.19
N ALA A 295 15.79 5.46 19.60
CA ALA A 295 15.25 4.14 19.93
C ALA A 295 15.96 3.02 19.16
N GLY A 296 16.77 3.31 18.15
CA GLY A 296 17.46 2.32 17.32
C GLY A 296 16.57 1.64 16.26
N LEU A 297 15.44 2.26 15.91
CA LEU A 297 14.46 1.76 14.93
C LEU A 297 14.65 2.35 13.52
N ASP A 298 15.55 3.31 13.34
CA ASP A 298 15.80 4.03 12.08
C ASP A 298 16.70 3.29 11.09
N LYS A 299 17.12 2.07 11.42
CA LYS A 299 18.11 1.31 10.62
C LYS A 299 17.51 0.63 9.40
N THR A 300 16.20 0.41 9.39
CA THR A 300 15.53 -0.24 8.26
C THR A 300 15.14 0.79 7.22
N SER A 301 15.64 0.61 6.01
CA SER A 301 15.25 1.40 4.84
C SER A 301 14.44 0.56 3.86
N GLY A 302 13.49 1.20 3.18
CA GLY A 302 12.59 0.52 2.24
C GLY A 302 11.59 -0.40 2.93
N GLY A 303 11.22 -0.10 4.16
CA GLY A 303 10.22 -0.84 4.93
C GLY A 303 8.82 -0.69 4.34
N ARG A 304 8.03 -1.76 4.36
CA ARG A 304 6.65 -1.79 3.88
C ARG A 304 5.68 -2.37 4.89
N GLY A 305 5.78 -3.66 5.17
CA GLY A 305 4.99 -4.28 6.23
C GLY A 305 5.61 -4.05 7.60
N ILE A 306 4.76 -3.90 8.63
CA ILE A 306 5.20 -3.76 10.01
C ILE A 306 4.30 -4.61 10.91
N ALA A 307 4.88 -5.43 11.77
CA ALA A 307 4.16 -6.15 12.80
C ALA A 307 4.72 -5.78 14.18
N VAL A 308 3.80 -5.56 15.12
CA VAL A 308 4.13 -5.29 16.54
C VAL A 308 3.56 -6.41 17.38
N PHE A 309 4.43 -7.15 18.05
CA PHE A 309 4.07 -8.34 18.83
C PHE A 309 5.19 -8.68 19.82
N ASP A 310 4.89 -9.46 20.82
CA ASP A 310 5.85 -9.98 21.79
C ASP A 310 6.42 -11.31 21.26
N TYR A 311 7.58 -11.27 20.58
CA TYR A 311 8.10 -12.46 19.89
C TYR A 311 8.78 -13.46 20.81
N ASP A 312 9.34 -13.02 21.94
CA ASP A 312 10.04 -13.87 22.90
C ASP A 312 9.23 -14.12 24.19
N SER A 313 7.98 -13.65 24.20
CA SER A 313 7.01 -13.81 25.31
C SER A 313 7.52 -13.27 26.64
N ASP A 314 8.26 -12.14 26.58
CA ASP A 314 8.81 -11.46 27.74
C ASP A 314 7.85 -10.39 28.31
N GLY A 315 6.69 -10.19 27.68
CA GLY A 315 5.65 -9.25 28.05
C GLY A 315 5.80 -7.87 27.44
N TRP A 316 6.85 -7.62 26.61
CA TRP A 316 7.08 -6.37 25.92
C TRP A 316 6.87 -6.52 24.40
N LEU A 317 6.36 -5.48 23.79
CA LEU A 317 6.11 -5.49 22.35
C LEU A 317 7.40 -5.20 21.58
N ASP A 318 7.67 -6.04 20.59
CA ASP A 318 8.77 -5.97 19.65
C ASP A 318 8.27 -5.51 18.27
N VAL A 319 9.19 -5.22 17.35
CA VAL A 319 8.86 -4.68 16.03
C VAL A 319 9.53 -5.52 14.94
N ALA A 320 8.73 -6.05 14.01
CA ALA A 320 9.25 -6.64 12.79
C ALA A 320 8.88 -5.78 11.58
N ILE A 321 9.79 -5.68 10.59
CA ILE A 321 9.61 -4.86 9.39
C ILE A 321 9.98 -5.65 8.15
N ALA A 322 9.03 -5.82 7.23
CA ALA A 322 9.27 -6.41 5.92
C ALA A 322 9.83 -5.35 4.97
N CYS A 323 10.94 -5.67 4.30
CA CYS A 323 11.65 -4.70 3.47
C CYS A 323 11.59 -5.04 1.99
N ALA A 324 11.58 -3.97 1.15
CA ALA A 324 11.63 -4.10 -0.29
C ALA A 324 12.99 -4.58 -0.80
N HIS A 325 14.06 -4.03 -0.25
CA HIS A 325 15.42 -4.16 -0.78
C HIS A 325 16.38 -4.89 0.15
N GLY A 326 15.88 -5.40 1.28
CA GLY A 326 16.63 -6.15 2.28
C GLY A 326 15.83 -7.29 2.87
N GLY A 327 16.43 -8.07 3.75
CA GLY A 327 15.74 -9.08 4.56
C GLY A 327 14.75 -8.46 5.53
N THR A 328 13.87 -9.28 6.08
CA THR A 328 12.97 -8.88 7.17
C THR A 328 13.81 -8.50 8.39
N SER A 329 13.52 -7.34 8.98
CA SER A 329 14.18 -6.89 10.22
C SER A 329 13.32 -7.21 11.43
N LEU A 330 13.96 -7.60 12.54
CA LEU A 330 13.34 -7.84 13.85
C LEU A 330 14.09 -7.06 14.92
N TYR A 331 13.37 -6.25 15.66
CA TYR A 331 13.87 -5.38 16.71
C TYR A 331 13.30 -5.80 18.04
N ARG A 332 14.15 -6.31 18.94
CA ARG A 332 13.77 -6.67 20.31
C ARG A 332 13.76 -5.43 21.20
N ASN A 333 12.70 -5.27 21.97
CA ASN A 333 12.55 -4.22 22.98
C ASN A 333 13.49 -4.45 24.18
N ASN A 334 14.34 -3.49 24.49
CA ASN A 334 15.27 -3.57 25.63
C ASN A 334 14.64 -3.13 26.96
N ARG A 335 13.37 -2.71 26.97
CA ARG A 335 12.61 -2.26 28.17
C ARG A 335 13.13 -0.93 28.75
N ASP A 336 13.98 -0.23 28.05
CA ASP A 336 14.60 1.04 28.47
C ASP A 336 14.33 2.20 27.47
N GLY A 337 13.39 1.97 26.54
CA GLY A 337 13.06 2.91 25.47
C GLY A 337 13.90 2.74 24.22
N THR A 338 14.74 1.71 24.16
CA THR A 338 15.56 1.36 22.98
C THR A 338 15.26 -0.04 22.48
N PHE A 339 15.73 -0.33 21.27
CA PHE A 339 15.59 -1.62 20.61
C PHE A 339 16.93 -2.15 20.11
N THR A 340 17.07 -3.47 20.11
CA THR A 340 18.22 -4.17 19.53
C THR A 340 17.78 -4.89 18.25
N ASP A 341 18.48 -4.66 17.15
CA ASP A 341 18.30 -5.42 15.92
C ASP A 341 18.82 -6.85 16.12
N VAL A 342 17.89 -7.80 16.13
CA VAL A 342 18.15 -9.25 16.30
C VAL A 342 17.82 -10.04 15.03
N SER A 343 17.71 -9.37 13.88
CA SER A 343 17.29 -9.96 12.61
C SER A 343 18.14 -11.15 12.18
N ILE A 344 19.46 -11.05 12.35
CA ILE A 344 20.41 -12.11 11.97
C ILE A 344 20.40 -13.24 13.00
N GLU A 345 20.46 -12.91 14.28
CA GLU A 345 20.46 -13.88 15.36
C GLU A 345 19.18 -14.72 15.41
N SER A 346 18.05 -14.09 15.13
CA SER A 346 16.75 -14.79 15.06
C SER A 346 16.58 -15.64 13.80
N GLY A 347 17.44 -15.47 12.80
CA GLY A 347 17.36 -16.19 11.53
C GLY A 347 16.32 -15.65 10.55
N ILE A 348 15.56 -14.58 10.90
CA ILE A 348 14.49 -14.04 10.06
C ILE A 348 14.99 -13.12 8.93
N TYR A 349 16.26 -12.69 8.95
CA TYR A 349 16.85 -11.83 7.92
C TYR A 349 17.02 -12.56 6.60
N HIS A 350 15.90 -12.78 5.93
CA HIS A 350 15.82 -13.54 4.69
C HIS A 350 14.94 -12.82 3.65
N GLY A 351 15.18 -13.15 2.39
CA GLY A 351 14.38 -12.70 1.27
C GLY A 351 14.52 -11.20 0.95
N VAL A 352 13.82 -10.80 -0.09
CA VAL A 352 13.64 -9.41 -0.54
C VAL A 352 12.20 -9.21 -0.98
N ASN A 353 11.81 -7.99 -1.31
CA ASN A 353 10.43 -7.65 -1.72
C ASN A 353 9.35 -8.06 -0.69
N GLY A 354 9.66 -7.92 0.59
CA GLY A 354 8.65 -8.05 1.63
C GLY A 354 7.60 -6.95 1.51
N PHE A 355 6.32 -7.34 1.66
CA PHE A 355 5.17 -6.45 1.69
C PHE A 355 4.42 -6.60 3.01
N GLY A 356 3.18 -7.03 2.99
CA GLY A 356 2.43 -7.28 4.21
C GLY A 356 3.01 -8.41 5.06
N MET A 357 2.80 -8.32 6.35
CA MET A 357 3.17 -9.35 7.31
C MET A 357 2.16 -9.42 8.44
N ALA A 358 2.02 -10.60 9.04
CA ALA A 358 1.13 -10.82 10.16
C ALA A 358 1.78 -11.74 11.21
N ALA A 359 1.72 -11.32 12.47
CA ALA A 359 2.14 -12.13 13.61
C ALA A 359 0.94 -12.89 14.22
N GLY A 360 1.10 -14.17 14.51
CA GLY A 360 0.05 -14.98 15.15
C GLY A 360 0.56 -16.33 15.60
N ASP A 361 0.02 -16.81 16.70
CA ASP A 361 0.37 -18.13 17.27
C ASP A 361 -0.51 -19.22 16.65
N TYR A 362 -0.20 -19.60 15.40
CA TYR A 362 -1.02 -20.50 14.60
C TYR A 362 -1.03 -21.96 15.15
N ASN A 363 -0.06 -22.31 15.95
CA ASN A 363 0.08 -23.64 16.53
C ASN A 363 -0.18 -23.68 18.05
N ASN A 364 -0.69 -22.57 18.60
CA ASN A 364 -1.02 -22.39 20.03
C ASN A 364 0.17 -22.74 20.97
N SER A 365 1.40 -22.44 20.53
CA SER A 365 2.64 -22.72 21.28
C SER A 365 2.93 -21.72 22.41
N GLY A 366 2.28 -20.56 22.39
CA GLY A 366 2.59 -19.40 23.23
C GLY A 366 3.60 -18.44 22.60
N TYR A 367 4.10 -18.73 21.39
CA TYR A 367 5.09 -17.93 20.68
C TYR A 367 4.56 -17.55 19.29
N PRO A 368 4.26 -16.26 19.04
CA PRO A 368 3.73 -15.84 17.76
C PRO A 368 4.73 -16.05 16.61
N SER A 369 4.25 -16.64 15.55
CA SER A 369 4.95 -16.88 14.29
C SER A 369 4.66 -15.75 13.30
N LEU A 370 5.44 -15.65 12.21
CA LEU A 370 5.27 -14.61 11.19
C LEU A 370 4.89 -15.20 9.84
N ALA A 371 3.78 -14.69 9.27
CA ALA A 371 3.47 -14.84 7.85
C ALA A 371 3.94 -13.61 7.10
N ILE A 372 4.62 -13.77 5.97
CA ILE A 372 5.20 -12.66 5.19
C ILE A 372 4.81 -12.83 3.72
N CYS A 373 4.22 -11.78 3.15
CA CYS A 373 3.96 -11.67 1.73
C CYS A 373 5.20 -11.19 1.00
N ARG A 374 5.64 -11.95 -0.03
CA ARG A 374 6.69 -11.53 -0.95
C ARG A 374 6.10 -11.19 -2.29
N MET A 375 6.35 -9.99 -2.77
CA MET A 375 5.90 -9.57 -4.09
C MET A 375 7.05 -9.62 -5.08
N GLY A 376 6.85 -10.36 -6.17
CA GLY A 376 7.72 -10.33 -7.34
C GLY A 376 6.91 -10.03 -8.59
N PHE A 377 7.54 -9.54 -9.66
CA PHE A 377 6.87 -9.23 -10.93
C PHE A 377 6.11 -10.42 -11.53
N TYR A 378 6.65 -11.62 -11.30
CA TYR A 378 6.04 -12.88 -11.74
C TYR A 378 5.40 -13.68 -10.61
N GLY A 379 5.05 -13.02 -9.50
CA GLY A 379 4.66 -13.63 -8.24
C GLY A 379 5.82 -13.70 -7.25
N GLY A 380 5.49 -13.83 -5.99
CA GLY A 380 6.41 -14.11 -4.89
C GLY A 380 5.91 -15.30 -4.10
N LEU A 381 6.69 -15.77 -3.19
CA LEU A 381 6.27 -16.81 -2.26
C LEU A 381 5.58 -16.19 -1.05
N ILE A 382 4.57 -16.89 -0.52
CA ILE A 382 4.07 -16.64 0.82
C ILE A 382 4.97 -17.42 1.75
N GLU A 383 5.50 -16.76 2.77
CA GLU A 383 6.40 -17.36 3.76
C GLU A 383 5.71 -17.49 5.10
N LEU A 384 5.96 -18.63 5.79
CA LEU A 384 5.59 -18.87 7.17
C LEU A 384 6.85 -19.19 7.96
N TRP A 385 7.17 -18.31 8.91
CA TRP A 385 8.29 -18.41 9.82
C TRP A 385 7.79 -18.83 11.20
N ARG A 386 7.97 -20.10 11.55
CA ARG A 386 7.60 -20.62 12.86
C ARG A 386 8.56 -20.13 13.92
N ASN A 387 8.00 -19.57 14.99
CA ASN A 387 8.75 -19.23 16.19
C ASN A 387 9.12 -20.49 16.98
N ASN A 388 10.39 -20.65 17.31
CA ASN A 388 10.90 -21.83 18.02
C ASN A 388 10.80 -21.68 19.56
N GLY A 389 10.44 -20.50 20.08
CA GLY A 389 10.36 -20.22 21.52
C GLY A 389 11.72 -20.01 22.21
N ASP A 390 12.79 -19.92 21.45
CA ASP A 390 14.16 -19.70 21.92
C ASP A 390 14.78 -18.41 21.36
N GLY A 391 13.94 -17.53 20.80
CA GLY A 391 14.35 -16.30 20.15
C GLY A 391 14.70 -16.47 18.67
N THR A 392 14.55 -17.67 18.10
CA THR A 392 14.83 -17.96 16.70
C THR A 392 13.59 -18.37 15.92
N PHE A 393 13.67 -18.29 14.58
CA PHE A 393 12.60 -18.69 13.68
C PHE A 393 13.10 -19.77 12.70
N THR A 394 12.18 -20.62 12.26
CA THR A 394 12.39 -21.64 11.24
C THR A 394 11.44 -21.39 10.08
N ASP A 395 11.94 -21.31 8.85
CA ASP A 395 11.10 -21.29 7.65
C ASP A 395 10.42 -22.63 7.45
N VAL A 396 9.10 -22.64 7.61
CA VAL A 396 8.24 -23.84 7.45
C VAL A 396 7.29 -23.68 6.25
N SER A 397 7.52 -22.71 5.38
CA SER A 397 6.65 -22.35 4.28
C SER A 397 6.31 -23.51 3.35
N ALA A 398 7.33 -24.29 2.98
CA ALA A 398 7.15 -25.44 2.08
C ALA A 398 6.45 -26.62 2.76
N GLU A 399 6.85 -26.95 3.98
CA GLU A 399 6.31 -28.09 4.72
C GLU A 399 4.87 -27.82 5.19
N SER A 400 4.53 -26.57 5.50
CA SER A 400 3.19 -26.16 5.90
C SER A 400 2.19 -26.08 4.73
N GLY A 401 2.67 -26.05 3.50
CA GLY A 401 1.83 -25.95 2.31
C GLY A 401 1.38 -24.51 1.94
N VAL A 402 1.83 -23.48 2.65
CA VAL A 402 1.49 -22.08 2.33
C VAL A 402 2.36 -21.47 1.25
N SER A 403 3.50 -22.11 0.91
CA SER A 403 4.46 -21.61 -0.08
C SER A 403 3.89 -21.74 -1.49
N VAL A 404 2.97 -20.89 -1.83
CA VAL A 404 2.39 -20.79 -3.18
C VAL A 404 2.93 -19.57 -3.90
N TRP A 405 3.10 -19.71 -5.22
CA TRP A 405 3.53 -18.60 -6.05
C TRP A 405 2.36 -17.67 -6.32
N ALA A 406 2.36 -16.48 -5.73
CA ALA A 406 1.32 -15.49 -5.86
C ALA A 406 1.89 -14.07 -5.75
N ALA A 407 1.21 -13.11 -6.33
CA ALA A 407 1.54 -11.69 -6.12
C ALA A 407 0.83 -11.19 -4.86
N ALA A 408 1.36 -11.57 -3.70
CA ALA A 408 0.77 -11.31 -2.41
C ALA A 408 1.14 -9.92 -1.87
N PHE A 409 0.14 -9.15 -1.42
CA PHE A 409 0.31 -7.80 -0.87
C PHE A 409 0.11 -7.74 0.63
N SER A 410 -0.94 -8.36 1.13
CA SER A 410 -1.26 -8.36 2.56
C SER A 410 -1.74 -9.72 3.01
N CYS A 411 -1.51 -10.02 4.26
CA CYS A 411 -1.98 -11.23 4.93
C CYS A 411 -2.47 -10.92 6.34
N SER A 412 -3.27 -11.84 6.87
CA SER A 412 -3.76 -11.78 8.25
C SER A 412 -4.06 -13.17 8.79
N TRP A 413 -3.99 -13.29 10.09
CA TRP A 413 -4.53 -14.44 10.82
C TRP A 413 -6.00 -14.21 11.15
N VAL A 414 -6.78 -15.27 11.07
CA VAL A 414 -8.21 -15.28 11.40
C VAL A 414 -8.59 -16.69 11.81
N ASP A 415 -9.51 -16.82 12.72
CA ASP A 415 -10.18 -18.09 13.07
C ASP A 415 -11.57 -18.00 12.41
N TYR A 416 -11.62 -18.28 11.07
CA TYR A 416 -12.83 -17.97 10.28
C TYR A 416 -13.99 -18.92 10.54
N ASP A 417 -13.72 -20.15 10.99
CA ASP A 417 -14.73 -21.16 11.31
C ASP A 417 -14.90 -21.39 12.81
N CYS A 418 -14.23 -20.57 13.65
CA CYS A 418 -14.31 -20.58 15.11
C CYS A 418 -13.93 -21.93 15.74
N ASP A 419 -12.93 -22.63 15.17
CA ASP A 419 -12.49 -23.94 15.66
C ASP A 419 -11.33 -23.84 16.69
N GLY A 420 -10.88 -22.61 17.01
CA GLY A 420 -9.80 -22.32 17.98
C GLY A 420 -8.41 -22.37 17.37
N ARG A 421 -8.28 -22.49 16.05
CA ARG A 421 -7.02 -22.43 15.32
C ARG A 421 -6.98 -21.23 14.39
N LEU A 422 -5.83 -20.63 14.28
CA LEU A 422 -5.65 -19.51 13.36
C LEU A 422 -5.41 -20.01 11.94
N ASP A 423 -6.26 -19.56 11.03
CA ASP A 423 -6.15 -19.71 9.60
C ASP A 423 -5.43 -18.51 9.00
N LEU A 424 -4.86 -18.66 7.80
CA LEU A 424 -4.12 -17.60 7.14
C LEU A 424 -4.85 -17.12 5.87
N PHE A 425 -5.25 -15.85 5.86
CA PHE A 425 -5.77 -15.20 4.67
C PHE A 425 -4.69 -14.40 3.96
N VAL A 426 -4.67 -14.43 2.62
CA VAL A 426 -3.70 -13.69 1.80
C VAL A 426 -4.38 -13.03 0.60
N CYS A 427 -4.21 -11.73 0.49
CA CYS A 427 -4.59 -10.96 -0.71
C CYS A 427 -3.56 -11.14 -1.82
N THR A 428 -4.00 -11.70 -2.95
CA THR A 428 -3.18 -11.91 -4.15
C THR A 428 -3.60 -10.96 -5.26
N ASN A 429 -3.25 -9.70 -5.11
CA ASN A 429 -3.78 -8.62 -5.92
C ASN A 429 -3.46 -8.73 -7.42
N LEU A 430 -2.20 -8.91 -7.75
CA LEU A 430 -1.76 -8.71 -9.13
C LEU A 430 -2.19 -9.80 -10.07
N GLY A 431 -2.43 -10.98 -9.56
CA GLY A 431 -3.04 -12.05 -10.33
C GLY A 431 -4.39 -11.62 -10.90
N GLY A 432 -5.21 -10.92 -10.12
CA GLY A 432 -6.50 -10.40 -10.56
C GLY A 432 -6.43 -9.32 -11.65
N LEU A 433 -5.34 -8.56 -11.74
CA LEU A 433 -5.10 -7.61 -12.83
C LEU A 433 -4.74 -8.32 -14.15
N PHE A 434 -4.02 -9.44 -14.06
CA PHE A 434 -3.49 -10.15 -15.21
C PHE A 434 -4.24 -11.45 -15.55
N ASP A 435 -4.78 -12.13 -14.54
CA ASP A 435 -5.58 -13.34 -14.71
C ASP A 435 -6.72 -13.39 -13.67
N ARG A 436 -7.96 -13.26 -14.15
CA ARG A 436 -9.18 -13.38 -13.32
C ARG A 436 -9.32 -14.73 -12.59
N LYS A 437 -8.50 -15.71 -12.94
CA LYS A 437 -8.46 -17.02 -12.27
C LYS A 437 -7.59 -17.03 -11.02
N VAL A 438 -6.74 -16.03 -10.84
CA VAL A 438 -5.96 -15.93 -9.61
C VAL A 438 -6.86 -15.40 -8.50
N GLN A 439 -7.16 -16.27 -7.56
CA GLN A 439 -8.01 -15.98 -6.41
C GLN A 439 -7.16 -15.70 -5.18
N HIS A 440 -7.72 -14.97 -4.23
CA HIS A 440 -7.14 -14.84 -2.89
C HIS A 440 -6.96 -16.22 -2.26
N LYS A 441 -6.19 -16.31 -1.22
CA LYS A 441 -5.93 -17.55 -0.50
C LYS A 441 -6.55 -17.49 0.89
N LEU A 442 -7.27 -18.56 1.25
CA LEU A 442 -7.69 -18.83 2.61
C LEU A 442 -7.13 -20.19 2.98
N PHE A 443 -6.07 -20.21 3.74
CA PHE A 443 -5.39 -21.42 4.19
C PHE A 443 -5.99 -21.88 5.53
N HIS A 444 -6.84 -22.89 5.48
CA HIS A 444 -7.40 -23.53 6.66
C HIS A 444 -6.32 -24.33 7.39
N ASN A 445 -6.19 -24.14 8.69
CA ASN A 445 -5.21 -24.78 9.54
C ASN A 445 -5.67 -26.20 9.91
N ASN A 446 -4.99 -27.21 9.40
CA ASN A 446 -5.36 -28.62 9.62
C ASN A 446 -5.07 -29.12 11.05
N GLY A 447 -4.41 -28.30 11.89
CA GLY A 447 -4.06 -28.63 13.27
C GLY A 447 -2.82 -29.52 13.45
N ASP A 448 -2.16 -29.89 12.36
CA ASP A 448 -0.94 -30.72 12.35
C ASP A 448 0.30 -29.93 11.86
N GLY A 449 0.18 -28.59 11.76
CA GLY A 449 1.22 -27.70 11.24
C GLY A 449 1.15 -27.49 9.73
N THR A 450 0.17 -28.10 9.05
CA THR A 450 -0.08 -27.91 7.62
C THR A 450 -1.36 -27.11 7.36
N PHE A 451 -1.47 -26.56 6.15
CA PHE A 451 -2.61 -25.76 5.74
C PHE A 451 -3.18 -26.24 4.41
N THR A 452 -4.48 -26.03 4.21
CA THR A 452 -5.20 -26.34 2.97
C THR A 452 -5.86 -25.08 2.44
N ASP A 453 -5.56 -24.69 1.19
CA ASP A 453 -6.26 -23.57 0.54
C ASP A 453 -7.72 -23.92 0.25
N VAL A 454 -8.62 -23.23 0.93
CA VAL A 454 -10.07 -23.44 0.82
C VAL A 454 -10.83 -22.26 0.21
N ALA A 455 -10.15 -21.21 -0.25
CA ALA A 455 -10.77 -19.97 -0.70
C ALA A 455 -11.88 -20.19 -1.74
N GLU A 456 -11.64 -21.02 -2.77
CA GLU A 456 -12.64 -21.34 -3.80
C GLU A 456 -13.83 -22.10 -3.21
N LYS A 457 -13.56 -23.11 -2.38
CA LYS A 457 -14.60 -23.92 -1.71
C LYS A 457 -15.43 -23.07 -0.74
N ALA A 458 -14.77 -22.13 -0.06
CA ALA A 458 -15.42 -21.19 0.86
C ALA A 458 -16.23 -20.10 0.11
N GLY A 459 -16.14 -20.00 -1.20
CA GLY A 459 -16.88 -19.01 -1.97
C GLY A 459 -16.25 -17.61 -2.02
N ILE A 460 -14.99 -17.48 -1.56
CA ILE A 460 -14.23 -16.21 -1.65
C ILE A 460 -13.69 -16.08 -3.07
N ILE A 461 -14.56 -15.68 -3.99
CA ILE A 461 -14.22 -15.52 -5.41
C ILE A 461 -14.26 -14.05 -5.74
N SER A 462 -13.11 -13.47 -6.07
CA SER A 462 -12.98 -12.07 -6.45
C SER A 462 -12.58 -11.94 -7.92
N GLY A 463 -13.28 -11.11 -8.66
CA GLY A 463 -12.89 -10.68 -10.02
C GLY A 463 -12.06 -9.38 -10.01
N TRP A 464 -11.72 -8.84 -8.84
CA TRP A 464 -11.08 -7.54 -8.66
C TRP A 464 -9.74 -7.67 -7.94
N PRO A 465 -8.77 -6.79 -8.25
CA PRO A 465 -7.47 -6.79 -7.59
C PRO A 465 -7.57 -6.13 -6.21
N ALA A 466 -7.68 -6.93 -5.14
CA ALA A 466 -7.58 -6.41 -3.79
C ALA A 466 -6.12 -6.25 -3.34
N ILE A 467 -5.80 -5.13 -2.69
CA ILE A 467 -4.51 -4.88 -2.04
C ILE A 467 -4.61 -5.14 -0.54
N GLY A 468 -5.70 -4.71 0.05
CA GLY A 468 -5.94 -4.85 1.48
C GLY A 468 -7.26 -5.53 1.79
N HIS A 469 -7.41 -5.86 3.05
CA HIS A 469 -8.59 -6.54 3.57
C HIS A 469 -8.78 -6.21 5.05
N ALA A 470 -9.94 -6.53 5.57
CA ALA A 470 -10.25 -6.49 7.00
C ALA A 470 -11.14 -7.67 7.37
N TRP A 471 -10.91 -8.23 8.56
CA TRP A 471 -11.77 -9.23 9.17
C TRP A 471 -12.48 -8.65 10.38
N GLY A 472 -13.78 -8.96 10.54
CA GLY A 472 -14.57 -8.52 11.67
C GLY A 472 -16.02 -9.02 11.57
N ASP A 473 -16.64 -9.29 12.69
CA ASP A 473 -18.05 -9.66 12.79
C ASP A 473 -18.91 -8.38 12.73
N TYR A 474 -19.25 -7.94 11.50
CA TYR A 474 -19.99 -6.68 11.32
C TYR A 474 -21.48 -6.80 11.65
N ASN A 475 -22.02 -8.02 11.62
CA ASN A 475 -23.44 -8.28 11.84
C ASN A 475 -23.74 -8.85 13.24
N ASN A 476 -22.70 -9.00 14.10
CA ASN A 476 -22.77 -9.50 15.46
C ASN A 476 -23.36 -10.91 15.57
N ASP A 477 -23.11 -11.80 14.57
CA ASP A 477 -23.57 -13.19 14.57
C ASP A 477 -22.56 -14.18 15.17
N GLY A 478 -21.36 -13.70 15.52
CA GLY A 478 -20.30 -14.47 16.16
C GLY A 478 -19.28 -15.06 15.19
N TYR A 479 -19.40 -14.83 13.88
CA TYR A 479 -18.47 -15.29 12.87
C TYR A 479 -17.77 -14.11 12.19
N PRO A 480 -16.45 -14.16 11.98
CA PRO A 480 -15.76 -13.06 11.30
C PRO A 480 -16.09 -13.00 9.81
N ASP A 481 -16.48 -11.83 9.34
CA ASP A 481 -16.74 -11.50 7.96
C ASP A 481 -15.51 -10.89 7.29
N LEU A 482 -15.47 -10.88 5.96
CA LEU A 482 -14.33 -10.39 5.19
C LEU A 482 -14.72 -9.18 4.32
N PHE A 483 -14.03 -8.07 4.51
CA PHE A 483 -14.06 -6.92 3.59
C PHE A 483 -12.78 -6.89 2.75
N LEU A 484 -12.92 -6.82 1.42
CA LEU A 484 -11.81 -6.65 0.47
C LEU A 484 -11.78 -5.23 -0.06
N SER A 485 -10.64 -4.55 0.13
CA SER A 485 -10.38 -3.25 -0.45
C SER A 485 -9.67 -3.41 -1.79
N ASN A 486 -10.40 -3.19 -2.87
CA ASN A 486 -9.87 -3.36 -4.21
C ASN A 486 -9.09 -2.14 -4.67
N ALA A 487 -7.94 -2.36 -5.32
CA ALA A 487 -7.10 -1.31 -5.87
C ALA A 487 -7.83 -0.45 -6.89
N VAL A 488 -8.71 -1.09 -7.65
CA VAL A 488 -9.58 -0.46 -8.66
C VAL A 488 -10.95 -1.12 -8.59
N GLY A 489 -11.99 -0.32 -8.70
CA GLY A 489 -13.36 -0.82 -8.76
C GLY A 489 -14.05 -0.77 -7.39
N ARG A 490 -15.09 -1.57 -7.24
CA ARG A 490 -15.87 -1.63 -6.01
C ARG A 490 -15.17 -2.48 -4.95
N PRO A 491 -15.30 -2.17 -3.65
CA PRO A 491 -14.91 -3.10 -2.60
C PRO A 491 -15.80 -4.36 -2.65
N GLN A 492 -15.48 -5.35 -1.84
CA GLN A 492 -16.33 -6.54 -1.69
C GLN A 492 -16.49 -6.86 -0.20
N LEU A 493 -17.71 -7.13 0.21
CA LEU A 493 -18.05 -7.63 1.53
C LEU A 493 -18.57 -9.06 1.42
N PHE A 494 -17.90 -9.97 2.10
CA PHE A 494 -18.25 -11.38 2.19
C PHE A 494 -18.75 -11.69 3.59
N ARG A 495 -20.04 -11.99 3.71
CA ARG A 495 -20.64 -12.43 4.96
C ARG A 495 -20.32 -13.90 5.19
N ASN A 496 -19.83 -14.23 6.36
CA ASN A 496 -19.64 -15.60 6.82
C ASN A 496 -20.99 -16.28 7.09
N ASN A 497 -21.21 -17.48 6.57
CA ASN A 497 -22.46 -18.22 6.75
C ASN A 497 -22.44 -19.13 8.01
N GLY A 498 -21.32 -19.19 8.75
CA GLY A 498 -21.14 -20.04 9.92
C GLY A 498 -20.98 -21.54 9.63
N ASP A 499 -20.81 -21.91 8.35
CA ASP A 499 -20.64 -23.28 7.88
C ASP A 499 -19.33 -23.49 7.10
N GLY A 500 -18.40 -22.53 7.21
CA GLY A 500 -17.14 -22.49 6.49
C GLY A 500 -17.25 -21.93 5.07
N THR A 501 -18.39 -21.35 4.72
CA THR A 501 -18.62 -20.68 3.42
C THR A 501 -18.99 -19.22 3.59
N PHE A 502 -18.84 -18.44 2.51
CA PHE A 502 -19.12 -17.01 2.51
C PHE A 502 -20.09 -16.63 1.38
N THR A 503 -20.89 -15.61 1.60
CA THR A 503 -21.78 -14.99 0.59
C THR A 503 -21.34 -13.55 0.35
N GLU A 504 -21.08 -13.18 -0.91
CA GLU A 504 -20.82 -11.79 -1.26
C GLU A 504 -22.11 -10.97 -1.16
N VAL A 505 -22.09 -9.93 -0.29
CA VAL A 505 -23.26 -9.08 0.04
C VAL A 505 -23.01 -7.60 -0.24
N THR A 506 -22.00 -7.24 -1.01
CA THR A 506 -21.55 -5.85 -1.26
C THR A 506 -22.68 -4.92 -1.70
N ALA A 507 -23.46 -5.33 -2.69
CA ALA A 507 -24.57 -4.51 -3.21
C ALA A 507 -25.71 -4.39 -2.20
N GLU A 508 -26.04 -5.48 -1.51
CA GLU A 508 -27.06 -5.51 -0.47
C GLU A 508 -26.67 -4.62 0.72
N ALA A 509 -25.38 -4.59 1.05
CA ALA A 509 -24.83 -3.79 2.12
C ALA A 509 -24.66 -2.29 1.76
N GLY A 510 -24.98 -1.87 0.52
CA GLY A 510 -24.85 -0.48 0.09
C GLY A 510 -23.40 -0.01 -0.17
N LEU A 511 -22.47 -0.94 -0.36
CA LEU A 511 -21.03 -0.68 -0.54
C LEU A 511 -20.61 -0.65 -2.02
N ASP A 512 -21.55 -0.74 -2.97
CA ASP A 512 -21.30 -0.85 -4.41
C ASP A 512 -20.86 0.48 -5.04
N SER A 513 -19.90 1.17 -4.44
CA SER A 513 -19.36 2.43 -4.93
C SER A 513 -17.87 2.29 -5.26
N PRO A 514 -17.49 2.31 -6.54
CA PRO A 514 -16.10 2.15 -6.94
C PRO A 514 -15.19 3.27 -6.45
N THR A 515 -13.93 2.93 -6.19
CA THR A 515 -12.88 3.88 -5.84
C THR A 515 -11.50 3.31 -6.15
N LEU A 516 -10.47 4.15 -6.04
CA LEU A 516 -9.09 3.70 -5.89
C LEU A 516 -8.81 3.58 -4.39
N ALA A 517 -8.46 2.39 -3.92
CA ALA A 517 -8.18 2.18 -2.50
C ALA A 517 -7.10 1.13 -2.30
N PHE A 518 -6.40 1.23 -1.18
CA PHE A 518 -5.37 0.26 -0.81
C PHE A 518 -5.90 -0.64 0.31
N ASN A 519 -6.02 -0.15 1.50
CA ASN A 519 -6.33 -0.94 2.68
C ASN A 519 -7.69 -0.61 3.29
N ALA A 520 -8.09 -1.41 4.26
CA ALA A 520 -9.29 -1.18 5.06
C ALA A 520 -9.09 -1.72 6.48
N GLN A 521 -9.95 -1.27 7.38
CA GLN A 521 -10.03 -1.73 8.76
C GLN A 521 -11.48 -1.75 9.21
N PHE A 522 -11.87 -2.79 9.96
CA PHE A 522 -13.06 -2.73 10.79
C PHE A 522 -12.71 -2.03 12.11
N CYS A 523 -13.54 -1.08 12.50
CA CYS A 523 -13.41 -0.30 13.73
C CYS A 523 -14.78 0.21 14.16
N ASP A 524 -15.12 0.09 15.40
CA ASP A 524 -16.29 0.77 15.97
C ASP A 524 -15.87 2.23 16.23
N ILE A 525 -16.22 3.14 15.31
CA ILE A 525 -15.71 4.52 15.29
C ILE A 525 -16.54 5.45 16.19
N ASP A 526 -17.77 5.08 16.50
CA ASP A 526 -18.71 5.83 17.32
C ASP A 526 -19.10 5.13 18.64
N ASP A 527 -18.43 4.02 18.96
CA ASP A 527 -18.59 3.21 20.18
C ASP A 527 -20.05 2.70 20.38
N ASP A 528 -20.73 2.30 19.29
CA ASP A 528 -22.11 1.83 19.33
C ASP A 528 -22.27 0.32 19.45
N GLY A 529 -21.15 -0.43 19.43
CA GLY A 529 -21.10 -1.87 19.51
C GLY A 529 -21.21 -2.59 18.16
N TRP A 530 -21.19 -1.86 17.05
CA TRP A 530 -21.20 -2.38 15.70
C TRP A 530 -19.97 -1.93 14.92
N LEU A 531 -19.36 -2.85 14.19
CA LEU A 531 -18.15 -2.52 13.44
C LEU A 531 -18.46 -1.73 12.19
N ASP A 532 -17.85 -0.57 12.08
CA ASP A 532 -17.81 0.27 10.89
C ASP A 532 -16.65 -0.12 9.99
N ILE A 533 -16.62 0.40 8.77
CA ILE A 533 -15.54 0.15 7.82
C ILE A 533 -14.80 1.47 7.53
N ILE A 534 -13.50 1.47 7.75
CA ILE A 534 -12.60 2.52 7.28
C ILE A 534 -11.88 1.98 6.05
N GLN A 535 -12.10 2.59 4.86
CA GLN A 535 -11.41 2.25 3.63
C GLN A 535 -10.45 3.38 3.24
N TYR A 536 -9.16 3.07 3.22
CA TYR A 536 -8.08 4.02 2.90
C TYR A 536 -7.97 4.20 1.39
N THR A 537 -8.45 5.34 0.90
CA THR A 537 -8.48 5.67 -0.53
C THR A 537 -7.14 6.21 -0.98
N TRP A 538 -6.81 5.94 -2.24
CA TRP A 538 -5.60 6.45 -2.87
C TRP A 538 -5.96 7.51 -3.90
N ALA A 539 -5.37 8.71 -3.76
CA ALA A 539 -5.56 9.82 -4.67
C ALA A 539 -4.30 10.03 -5.54
N ILE A 540 -4.44 10.59 -6.71
CA ILE A 540 -3.30 11.04 -7.52
C ILE A 540 -2.62 12.23 -6.85
N HIS A 541 -1.35 12.48 -7.18
CA HIS A 541 -0.55 13.52 -6.50
C HIS A 541 -1.12 14.93 -6.66
N GLU A 542 -1.65 15.25 -7.82
CA GLU A 542 -2.31 16.52 -8.09
C GLU A 542 -3.56 16.75 -7.22
N ASP A 543 -4.34 15.71 -6.99
CA ASP A 543 -5.52 15.78 -6.09
C ASP A 543 -5.10 16.00 -4.63
N VAL A 544 -4.01 15.36 -4.20
CA VAL A 544 -3.43 15.57 -2.86
C VAL A 544 -2.95 17.02 -2.71
N ILE A 545 -2.22 17.53 -3.70
CA ILE A 545 -1.77 18.94 -3.71
C ILE A 545 -2.96 19.89 -3.69
N TYR A 546 -4.02 19.57 -4.45
CA TYR A 546 -5.27 20.32 -4.39
C TYR A 546 -5.86 20.33 -2.97
N SER A 547 -5.96 19.16 -2.34
CA SER A 547 -6.46 19.04 -0.96
C SER A 547 -5.63 19.84 0.03
N MET A 548 -4.31 19.77 -0.06
CA MET A 548 -3.42 20.54 0.82
C MET A 548 -3.63 22.06 0.69
N ARG A 549 -3.95 22.54 -0.51
CA ARG A 549 -4.18 23.97 -0.79
C ARG A 549 -5.58 24.46 -0.45
N ASN A 550 -6.58 23.57 -0.48
CA ASN A 550 -7.99 23.96 -0.34
C ASN A 550 -8.63 23.47 0.95
N GLY A 551 -8.09 22.45 1.60
CA GLY A 551 -8.64 21.81 2.79
C GLY A 551 -9.79 20.83 2.48
N GLU A 552 -9.96 20.48 1.20
CA GLU A 552 -10.98 19.54 0.74
C GLU A 552 -10.52 18.83 -0.54
N ALA A 553 -11.10 17.68 -0.83
CA ALA A 553 -10.87 16.96 -2.07
C ALA A 553 -11.41 17.72 -3.30
N PRO A 554 -10.80 17.58 -4.48
CA PRO A 554 -11.40 18.10 -5.70
C PRO A 554 -12.73 17.40 -6.01
N PRO A 555 -13.58 17.94 -6.92
CA PRO A 555 -14.94 17.44 -7.14
C PRO A 555 -15.07 15.93 -7.45
N TYR A 556 -14.02 15.31 -7.97
CA TYR A 556 -13.96 13.86 -8.24
C TYR A 556 -12.96 13.12 -7.34
N GLY A 557 -12.38 13.81 -6.35
CA GLY A 557 -11.50 13.21 -5.35
C GLY A 557 -12.29 12.42 -4.33
N HIS A 558 -11.70 11.35 -3.85
CA HIS A 558 -12.28 10.57 -2.78
C HIS A 558 -11.44 10.72 -1.51
N ALA A 559 -12.03 11.30 -0.48
CA ALA A 559 -11.48 11.25 0.87
C ALA A 559 -11.44 9.79 1.36
N THR A 560 -10.66 9.52 2.42
CA THR A 560 -10.77 8.26 3.16
C THR A 560 -12.24 7.98 3.48
N ARG A 561 -12.71 6.78 3.14
CA ARG A 561 -14.12 6.40 3.30
C ARG A 561 -14.34 5.81 4.66
N VAL A 562 -15.30 6.37 5.39
CA VAL A 562 -15.84 5.79 6.62
C VAL A 562 -17.29 5.42 6.35
N PHE A 563 -17.58 4.14 6.44
CA PHE A 563 -18.91 3.59 6.26
C PHE A 563 -19.44 3.18 7.64
N ARG A 564 -20.44 3.92 8.14
CA ARG A 564 -21.10 3.60 9.40
C ARG A 564 -22.05 2.42 9.21
N ASN A 565 -22.01 1.47 10.11
CA ASN A 565 -22.92 0.34 10.18
C ASN A 565 -24.33 0.80 10.60
N ASN A 566 -25.34 0.50 9.81
CA ASN A 566 -26.73 0.88 10.10
C ASN A 566 -27.44 -0.14 11.02
N ARG A 567 -26.75 -1.20 11.48
CA ARG A 567 -27.26 -2.29 12.36
C ARG A 567 -28.36 -3.15 11.72
N ASP A 568 -28.51 -3.09 10.42
CA ASP A 568 -29.47 -3.85 9.63
C ASP A 568 -28.82 -4.63 8.48
N GLY A 569 -27.48 -4.75 8.51
CA GLY A 569 -26.67 -5.38 7.47
C GLY A 569 -26.26 -4.43 6.36
N THR A 570 -26.61 -3.15 6.44
CA THR A 570 -26.23 -2.12 5.46
C THR A 570 -25.28 -1.09 6.07
N PHE A 571 -24.65 -0.29 5.21
CA PHE A 571 -23.72 0.76 5.60
C PHE A 571 -24.05 2.09 4.93
N SER A 572 -23.72 3.18 5.61
CA SER A 572 -23.83 4.56 5.11
C SER A 572 -22.46 5.24 5.05
N LEU A 573 -22.11 5.82 3.90
CA LEU A 573 -20.87 6.61 3.76
C LEU A 573 -21.04 7.94 4.49
N ILE A 574 -20.27 8.16 5.55
CA ILE A 574 -20.39 9.32 6.44
C ILE A 574 -19.17 10.25 6.46
N SER A 575 -18.12 9.97 5.67
CA SER A 575 -16.82 10.69 5.74
C SER A 575 -16.99 12.22 5.80
N SER A 576 -17.76 12.80 4.89
CA SER A 576 -17.99 14.25 4.85
C SER A 576 -18.79 14.78 6.02
N GLU A 577 -19.71 13.98 6.57
CA GLU A 577 -20.55 14.34 7.73
C GLU A 577 -19.70 14.45 9.00
N ILE A 578 -18.65 13.63 9.09
CA ILE A 578 -17.73 13.59 10.24
C ILE A 578 -16.45 14.41 10.02
N GLY A 579 -16.39 15.26 8.98
CA GLY A 579 -15.27 16.18 8.73
C GLY A 579 -14.10 15.58 7.98
N ILE A 580 -14.18 14.36 7.44
CA ILE A 580 -13.15 13.75 6.59
C ILE A 580 -13.43 14.14 5.13
N THR A 581 -12.84 15.25 4.68
CA THR A 581 -13.12 15.85 3.38
C THR A 581 -11.92 15.88 2.43
N GLU A 582 -10.72 15.67 2.93
CA GLU A 582 -9.47 15.72 2.17
C GLU A 582 -9.14 14.38 1.53
N CYS A 583 -8.56 14.38 0.34
CA CYS A 583 -8.03 13.17 -0.28
C CYS A 583 -6.52 13.09 -0.16
N TRP A 584 -6.02 11.87 0.05
CA TRP A 584 -4.61 11.55 0.26
C TRP A 584 -4.22 10.31 -0.56
N GLY A 585 -2.94 10.16 -0.84
CA GLY A 585 -2.40 8.95 -1.44
C GLY A 585 -2.21 7.85 -0.39
N SER A 586 -3.29 7.47 0.32
CA SER A 586 -3.17 6.56 1.46
C SER A 586 -2.92 5.13 1.02
N MET A 587 -1.75 4.60 1.38
CA MET A 587 -1.38 3.20 1.15
C MET A 587 -1.76 2.33 2.35
N SER A 588 -1.82 2.93 3.54
CA SER A 588 -2.18 2.27 4.79
C SER A 588 -2.79 3.28 5.76
N GLY A 589 -3.37 2.79 6.82
CA GLY A 589 -3.85 3.59 7.93
C GLY A 589 -4.12 2.73 9.16
N ASN A 590 -4.34 3.39 10.28
CA ASN A 590 -4.64 2.76 11.54
C ASN A 590 -5.58 3.64 12.35
N ALA A 591 -6.60 3.03 12.97
CA ALA A 591 -7.46 3.69 13.94
C ALA A 591 -6.99 3.36 15.35
N ALA A 592 -6.65 4.39 16.15
CA ALA A 592 -6.15 4.24 17.52
C ALA A 592 -6.42 5.51 18.32
N ASP A 593 -6.66 5.39 19.60
CA ASP A 593 -6.90 6.51 20.52
C ASP A 593 -5.57 7.15 20.95
N LEU A 594 -5.09 8.10 20.15
CA LEU A 594 -3.76 8.71 20.31
C LEU A 594 -3.69 9.69 21.49
N ASN A 595 -4.83 10.26 21.89
CA ASN A 595 -4.93 11.27 22.94
C ASN A 595 -5.54 10.72 24.24
N ASN A 596 -5.79 9.41 24.31
CA ASN A 596 -6.40 8.72 25.46
C ASN A 596 -7.74 9.31 25.89
N ASP A 597 -8.54 9.88 24.98
CA ASP A 597 -9.87 10.43 25.31
C ASP A 597 -11.01 9.39 25.13
N GLY A 598 -10.65 8.21 24.62
CA GLY A 598 -11.52 7.07 24.39
C GLY A 598 -12.08 6.99 22.98
N TYR A 599 -11.89 8.01 22.11
CA TYR A 599 -12.35 8.02 20.72
C TYR A 599 -11.20 7.67 19.78
N PRO A 600 -11.37 6.69 18.86
CA PRO A 600 -10.30 6.34 17.94
C PRO A 600 -10.00 7.47 16.94
N ASP A 601 -8.75 7.92 16.88
CA ASP A 601 -8.20 8.78 15.83
C ASP A 601 -7.80 7.94 14.62
N ILE A 602 -7.56 8.58 13.46
CA ILE A 602 -7.08 7.88 12.24
C ILE A 602 -5.71 8.42 11.85
N VAL A 603 -4.75 7.52 11.69
CA VAL A 603 -3.44 7.82 11.11
C VAL A 603 -3.37 7.26 9.70
N LEU A 604 -2.92 8.07 8.72
CA LEU A 604 -2.78 7.69 7.32
C LEU A 604 -1.31 7.66 6.91
N GLY A 605 -0.86 6.55 6.35
CA GLY A 605 0.44 6.40 5.69
C GLY A 605 0.30 6.70 4.21
N ASN A 606 0.82 7.84 3.77
CA ASN A 606 0.58 8.36 2.43
C ASN A 606 1.84 8.33 1.56
N GLY A 607 1.62 8.38 0.25
CA GLY A 607 2.65 8.49 -0.76
C GLY A 607 2.40 7.62 -1.98
N GLY A 608 3.45 7.35 -2.72
CA GLY A 608 3.40 6.50 -3.91
C GLY A 608 4.76 5.87 -4.20
N PRO A 609 4.85 4.90 -5.11
CA PRO A 609 6.10 4.18 -5.36
C PRO A 609 7.14 5.02 -6.10
N LEU A 610 6.75 6.10 -6.77
CA LEU A 610 7.67 6.95 -7.51
C LEU A 610 8.53 7.77 -6.54
N VAL A 611 9.80 8.02 -6.90
CA VAL A 611 10.75 8.73 -6.04
C VAL A 611 10.25 10.15 -5.73
N ASP A 612 9.64 10.81 -6.70
CA ASP A 612 9.08 12.16 -6.62
C ASP A 612 7.72 12.24 -5.93
N ARG A 613 7.11 11.08 -5.60
CA ARG A 613 5.80 11.04 -4.95
C ARG A 613 5.92 10.78 -3.45
N THR A 614 6.26 11.83 -2.74
CA THR A 614 6.29 11.86 -1.28
C THR A 614 5.13 12.71 -0.76
N GLU A 615 4.52 12.29 0.33
CA GLU A 615 3.35 12.96 0.93
C GLU A 615 3.48 12.99 2.45
N PRO A 616 2.84 13.93 3.16
CA PRO A 616 2.82 13.91 4.60
C PRO A 616 2.02 12.70 5.12
N MET A 617 2.51 12.05 6.17
CA MET A 617 1.66 11.21 7.02
C MET A 617 0.58 12.12 7.62
N VAL A 618 -0.66 11.64 7.71
CA VAL A 618 -1.78 12.45 8.17
C VAL A 618 -2.37 11.88 9.47
N VAL A 619 -2.71 12.76 10.38
CA VAL A 619 -3.45 12.43 11.60
C VAL A 619 -4.76 13.18 11.61
N LEU A 620 -5.85 12.42 11.59
CA LEU A 620 -7.20 12.89 11.75
C LEU A 620 -7.63 12.62 13.20
N GLN A 621 -7.64 13.65 14.02
CA GLN A 621 -8.04 13.54 15.42
C GLN A 621 -9.57 13.53 15.52
N ASN A 622 -10.10 12.56 16.25
CA ASN A 622 -11.51 12.41 16.54
C ASN A 622 -11.90 13.27 17.77
N ASP A 623 -12.75 14.23 17.58
CA ASP A 623 -13.33 15.04 18.65
C ASP A 623 -14.81 14.67 18.78
N HIS A 624 -15.09 13.61 19.52
CA HIS A 624 -16.47 13.15 19.80
C HIS A 624 -17.29 12.87 18.52
N GLY A 625 -16.68 12.16 17.55
CA GLY A 625 -17.30 11.79 16.27
C GLY A 625 -17.11 12.83 15.16
N GLN A 626 -16.36 13.90 15.39
CA GLN A 626 -15.95 14.86 14.37
C GLN A 626 -14.44 14.84 14.19
N PHE A 627 -13.99 14.66 12.97
CA PHE A 627 -12.56 14.57 12.66
C PHE A 627 -11.99 15.90 12.18
N ARG A 628 -10.77 16.18 12.60
CA ARG A 628 -9.97 17.30 12.10
C ARG A 628 -8.53 16.89 11.86
N ASN A 629 -7.95 17.39 10.79
CA ASN A 629 -6.55 17.15 10.47
C ASN A 629 -5.66 18.00 11.38
N VAL A 630 -4.85 17.33 12.22
CA VAL A 630 -3.93 17.95 13.20
C VAL A 630 -2.45 17.68 12.90
N THR A 631 -2.13 17.15 11.74
CA THR A 631 -0.82 16.63 11.34
C THR A 631 0.34 17.56 11.73
N PHE A 632 0.30 18.81 11.26
CA PHE A 632 1.40 19.75 11.50
C PHE A 632 1.36 20.32 12.92
N SER A 633 0.16 20.56 13.46
CA SER A 633 -0.01 21.05 14.84
C SER A 633 0.45 20.02 15.87
N ALA A 634 0.25 18.73 15.60
CA ALA A 634 0.69 17.63 16.47
C ALA A 634 2.20 17.33 16.37
N GLY A 635 2.91 17.91 15.39
CA GLY A 635 4.33 17.64 15.21
C GLY A 635 4.64 16.33 14.47
N LEU A 636 3.75 15.90 13.58
CA LEU A 636 3.89 14.67 12.79
C LEU A 636 4.16 14.95 11.28
N PRO A 637 5.03 15.90 10.90
CA PRO A 637 5.22 16.28 9.51
C PRO A 637 6.14 15.30 8.77
N LEU A 638 5.99 13.99 8.97
CA LEU A 638 6.74 13.00 8.21
C LEU A 638 6.31 13.08 6.75
N THR A 639 7.14 13.68 5.92
CA THR A 639 6.95 13.65 4.49
C THR A 639 7.77 12.50 3.93
N GLY A 640 7.09 11.50 3.38
CA GLY A 640 7.74 10.27 2.94
C GLY A 640 6.79 9.39 2.14
N LYS A 641 6.98 8.11 2.24
CA LYS A 641 6.17 7.07 1.60
C LYS A 641 5.77 6.05 2.65
N GLY A 642 4.76 6.43 3.45
CA GLY A 642 4.25 5.59 4.52
C GLY A 642 3.52 4.36 3.95
N HIS A 643 4.00 3.17 4.28
CA HIS A 643 3.34 1.91 3.96
C HIS A 643 2.67 1.31 5.20
N GLY A 644 3.38 0.54 5.99
CA GLY A 644 2.83 0.01 7.23
C GLY A 644 2.73 1.08 8.30
N ILE A 645 1.54 1.26 8.88
CA ILE A 645 1.29 2.11 10.05
C ILE A 645 0.88 1.22 11.21
N ASN A 646 1.45 1.48 12.38
CA ASN A 646 1.04 0.81 13.61
C ASN A 646 1.07 1.81 14.78
N CYS A 647 0.11 1.68 15.68
CA CYS A 647 0.03 2.49 16.89
C CYS A 647 0.05 1.55 18.09
N ALA A 648 1.09 1.64 18.93
CA ALA A 648 1.29 0.69 20.02
C ALA A 648 1.92 1.36 21.24
N ASP A 649 1.55 0.92 22.43
CA ASP A 649 2.21 1.27 23.68
C ASP A 649 3.47 0.40 23.88
N LEU A 650 4.56 0.78 23.20
CA LEU A 650 5.82 0.05 23.23
C LEU A 650 6.57 0.18 24.56
N PHE A 651 6.22 1.17 25.38
CA PHE A 651 6.93 1.47 26.62
C PHE A 651 6.09 1.15 27.87
N GLN A 652 4.87 0.63 27.69
CA GLN A 652 3.92 0.27 28.76
C GLN A 652 3.65 1.47 29.72
N ASP A 653 3.55 2.66 29.14
CA ASP A 653 3.34 3.90 29.89
C ASP A 653 2.08 4.67 29.43
N GLY A 654 1.28 4.06 28.55
CA GLY A 654 0.03 4.59 28.02
C GLY A 654 0.20 5.59 26.89
N ARG A 655 1.40 5.71 26.35
CA ARG A 655 1.68 6.54 25.17
C ARG A 655 1.71 5.66 23.92
N LEU A 656 0.76 5.86 23.01
CA LEU A 656 0.79 5.17 21.74
C LEU A 656 1.86 5.77 20.83
N ILE A 657 2.85 4.93 20.50
CA ILE A 657 3.90 5.26 19.54
C ILE A 657 3.35 5.02 18.15
N VAL A 658 3.41 6.04 17.29
CA VAL A 658 3.05 5.89 15.88
C VAL A 658 4.27 5.43 15.09
N LEU A 659 4.28 4.17 14.71
CA LEU A 659 5.29 3.57 13.85
C LEU A 659 4.88 3.71 12.38
N CYS A 660 5.81 4.11 11.53
CA CYS A 660 5.60 4.18 10.09
C CYS A 660 6.76 3.51 9.36
N ALA A 661 6.48 2.36 8.74
CA ALA A 661 7.41 1.75 7.80
C ALA A 661 7.42 2.57 6.52
N THR A 662 8.56 3.16 6.18
CA THR A 662 8.71 4.04 5.03
C THR A 662 9.60 3.40 3.99
N GLY A 663 9.23 3.58 2.73
CA GLY A 663 10.06 3.11 1.64
C GLY A 663 9.38 3.19 0.29
N GLY A 664 10.17 3.28 -0.75
CA GLY A 664 9.70 3.30 -2.12
C GLY A 664 9.95 1.99 -2.87
N ALA A 665 9.63 2.02 -4.16
CA ALA A 665 9.82 0.89 -5.06
C ALA A 665 11.28 0.72 -5.52
N TYR A 666 12.10 1.75 -5.37
CA TYR A 666 13.45 1.80 -5.97
C TYR A 666 14.56 1.75 -4.92
N PRO A 667 15.72 1.16 -5.27
CA PRO A 667 16.88 1.12 -4.37
C PRO A 667 17.38 2.50 -3.92
N GLY A 668 17.14 3.54 -4.72
CA GLY A 668 17.49 4.91 -4.37
C GLY A 668 16.57 5.56 -3.33
N ASP A 669 15.45 4.96 -3.03
CA ASP A 669 14.47 5.51 -2.08
C ASP A 669 14.81 5.07 -0.66
N LEU A 670 15.71 5.82 -0.03
CA LEU A 670 16.37 5.48 1.23
C LEU A 670 15.64 5.98 2.47
N SER A 671 14.33 6.19 2.42
CA SER A 671 13.57 6.58 3.59
C SER A 671 13.64 5.50 4.68
N THR A 672 13.92 5.89 5.90
CA THR A 672 14.01 4.99 7.06
C THR A 672 12.71 4.96 7.85
N THR A 673 12.48 3.88 8.59
CA THR A 673 11.35 3.75 9.51
C THR A 673 11.30 4.93 10.48
N ALA A 674 10.10 5.46 10.71
CA ALA A 674 9.85 6.51 11.68
C ALA A 674 9.08 5.95 12.88
N ALA A 675 9.37 6.50 14.06
CA ALA A 675 8.68 6.20 15.30
C ALA A 675 8.37 7.52 16.02
N PHE A 676 7.11 7.87 16.12
CA PHE A 676 6.70 9.11 16.77
C PHE A 676 6.12 8.83 18.14
N ALA A 677 6.70 9.42 19.17
CA ALA A 677 6.24 9.33 20.54
C ALA A 677 5.58 10.64 20.98
N PRO A 678 4.45 10.61 21.68
CA PRO A 678 3.92 11.81 22.31
C PRO A 678 4.88 12.26 23.43
N SER A 679 5.09 13.58 23.53
CA SER A 679 6.01 14.17 24.50
C SER A 679 5.59 13.89 25.95
N GLU A 680 4.29 13.79 26.19
CA GLU A 680 3.69 13.48 27.48
C GLU A 680 2.57 12.45 27.29
N ARG A 681 2.21 11.72 28.35
CA ARG A 681 1.04 10.86 28.34
C ARG A 681 -0.21 11.75 28.35
N PRO A 682 -1.09 11.61 27.33
CA PRO A 682 -2.18 12.56 27.15
C PRO A 682 -3.37 12.37 28.10
N GLY A 683 -3.53 11.20 28.73
CA GLY A 683 -4.63 10.86 29.62
C GLY A 683 -4.42 9.56 30.38
N ASN A 684 -5.39 9.16 31.18
CA ASN A 684 -5.44 7.84 31.79
C ASN A 684 -5.78 6.77 30.73
N TYR A 685 -5.42 5.54 30.99
CA TYR A 685 -5.62 4.42 30.05
C TYR A 685 -5.79 3.07 30.78
N LEU A 686 -6.27 2.08 30.06
CA LEU A 686 -6.16 0.66 30.37
C LEU A 686 -5.71 -0.10 29.14
N ALA A 687 -4.64 -0.86 29.25
CA ALA A 687 -4.21 -1.80 28.21
C ALA A 687 -4.62 -3.23 28.59
N VAL A 688 -5.23 -3.97 27.67
CA VAL A 688 -5.74 -5.33 27.90
C VAL A 688 -5.12 -6.30 26.90
N SER A 689 -4.45 -7.32 27.40
CA SER A 689 -4.02 -8.48 26.62
C SER A 689 -4.88 -9.68 26.97
N LEU A 690 -5.24 -10.48 25.96
CA LEU A 690 -6.06 -11.68 26.12
C LEU A 690 -5.24 -12.93 25.82
N GLU A 691 -5.49 -14.00 26.57
CA GLU A 691 -4.93 -15.33 26.33
C GLU A 691 -6.03 -16.37 26.19
N GLY A 692 -6.24 -16.90 25.00
CA GLY A 692 -7.17 -17.98 24.76
C GLY A 692 -6.68 -19.31 25.34
N THR A 693 -7.63 -20.14 25.77
CA THR A 693 -7.40 -21.50 26.22
C THR A 693 -8.24 -22.52 25.45
N THR A 694 -9.46 -22.16 25.11
CA THR A 694 -10.36 -22.91 24.22
C THR A 694 -10.38 -22.20 22.84
N SER A 695 -10.41 -20.89 22.86
CA SER A 695 -10.18 -20.03 21.68
C SER A 695 -8.71 -20.10 21.24
N ASN A 696 -8.39 -19.57 20.04
CA ASN A 696 -7.01 -19.42 19.62
C ASN A 696 -6.20 -18.61 20.66
N ARG A 697 -4.94 -18.98 20.86
CA ARG A 697 -4.10 -18.46 21.95
C ARG A 697 -4.00 -16.93 21.98
N GLY A 698 -3.92 -16.28 20.81
CA GLY A 698 -3.85 -14.84 20.68
C GLY A 698 -5.20 -14.13 20.83
N ALA A 699 -6.30 -14.87 21.06
CA ALA A 699 -7.67 -14.39 21.15
C ALA A 699 -8.11 -13.53 19.94
N ILE A 700 -7.52 -13.77 18.76
CA ILE A 700 -7.87 -13.07 17.53
C ILE A 700 -9.36 -13.33 17.22
N GLY A 701 -10.11 -12.25 17.00
CA GLY A 701 -11.57 -12.27 16.86
C GLY A 701 -12.34 -11.96 18.15
N ALA A 702 -11.66 -11.94 19.32
CA ALA A 702 -12.31 -11.56 20.57
C ALA A 702 -12.76 -10.08 20.53
N ARG A 703 -13.91 -9.82 21.12
CA ARG A 703 -14.47 -8.48 21.27
C ARG A 703 -14.42 -8.07 22.74
N LEU A 704 -14.11 -6.81 22.97
CA LEU A 704 -14.03 -6.23 24.31
C LEU A 704 -14.99 -5.04 24.41
N LYS A 705 -15.75 -4.99 25.48
CA LYS A 705 -16.56 -3.84 25.85
C LYS A 705 -16.12 -3.32 27.20
N LEU A 706 -15.55 -2.15 27.24
CA LEU A 706 -15.18 -1.46 28.46
C LEU A 706 -16.24 -0.42 28.80
N VAL A 707 -16.62 -0.34 30.08
CA VAL A 707 -17.50 0.71 30.62
C VAL A 707 -16.72 1.51 31.65
N ALA A 708 -16.64 2.80 31.48
CA ALA A 708 -16.00 3.72 32.41
C ALA A 708 -16.74 5.08 32.42
N GLY A 709 -17.12 5.54 33.62
CA GLY A 709 -17.82 6.81 33.75
C GLY A 709 -19.15 6.91 33.00
N GLY A 710 -19.79 5.76 32.75
CA GLY A 710 -21.03 5.64 32.01
C GLY A 710 -20.89 5.66 30.48
N ARG A 711 -19.67 5.69 29.94
CA ARG A 711 -19.38 5.54 28.54
C ARG A 711 -18.95 4.11 28.23
N GLU A 712 -19.38 3.59 27.09
CA GLU A 712 -18.94 2.32 26.53
C GLU A 712 -17.86 2.55 25.49
N GLN A 713 -16.87 1.67 25.40
CA GLN A 713 -15.87 1.59 24.35
C GLN A 713 -15.76 0.15 23.86
N HIS A 714 -15.68 -0.04 22.57
CA HIS A 714 -15.62 -1.35 21.95
C HIS A 714 -14.32 -1.53 21.17
N ARG A 715 -13.67 -2.70 21.32
CA ARG A 715 -12.45 -3.06 20.58
C ARG A 715 -12.54 -4.50 20.11
N VAL A 716 -11.79 -4.82 19.07
CA VAL A 716 -11.68 -6.18 18.52
C VAL A 716 -10.22 -6.54 18.35
N VAL A 717 -9.85 -7.73 18.80
CA VAL A 717 -8.49 -8.26 18.61
C VAL A 717 -8.33 -8.69 17.15
N ASN A 718 -7.44 -8.02 16.43
CA ASN A 718 -7.21 -8.19 15.00
C ASN A 718 -5.98 -9.07 14.74
N GLY A 719 -6.05 -9.92 13.71
CA GLY A 719 -4.96 -10.80 13.26
C GLY A 719 -4.10 -10.22 12.14
N GLY A 720 -4.24 -8.92 11.83
CA GLY A 720 -3.53 -8.20 10.78
C GLY A 720 -4.46 -7.60 9.72
N SER A 721 -3.95 -6.59 9.07
CA SER A 721 -4.51 -5.89 7.90
C SER A 721 -3.44 -4.91 7.38
N ASN A 722 -3.75 -3.90 6.60
CA ASN A 722 -2.96 -2.65 6.42
C ASN A 722 -1.43 -2.81 6.21
N PHE A 723 -0.96 -3.82 5.51
CA PHE A 723 0.47 -4.16 5.38
C PHE A 723 1.14 -4.48 6.73
N GLY A 724 0.38 -4.84 7.77
CA GLY A 724 0.95 -5.16 9.04
C GLY A 724 -0.04 -5.77 10.02
N CYS A 725 0.45 -6.03 11.18
CA CYS A 725 -0.30 -6.59 12.30
C CYS A 725 -0.23 -5.63 13.48
N MET A 726 -1.39 -5.18 13.92
CA MET A 726 -1.51 -4.46 15.19
C MET A 726 -1.17 -5.40 16.35
N PRO A 727 -0.69 -4.86 17.47
CA PRO A 727 -0.49 -5.71 18.66
C PRO A 727 -1.84 -6.33 19.08
N PRO A 728 -1.83 -7.57 19.57
CA PRO A 728 -3.05 -8.18 20.13
C PRO A 728 -3.55 -7.43 21.38
N GLN A 729 -2.69 -6.63 22.01
CA GLN A 729 -3.03 -5.77 23.13
C GLN A 729 -4.01 -4.67 22.70
N GLN A 730 -5.13 -4.57 23.39
CA GLN A 730 -6.13 -3.54 23.16
C GLN A 730 -5.94 -2.37 24.12
N HIS A 731 -5.98 -1.15 23.58
CA HIS A 731 -5.78 0.10 24.31
C HIS A 731 -7.09 0.88 24.45
N PHE A 732 -7.41 1.27 25.68
CA PHE A 732 -8.59 2.05 26.02
C PHE A 732 -8.14 3.36 26.69
N GLY A 733 -8.36 4.50 26.03
CA GLY A 733 -8.17 5.80 26.65
C GLY A 733 -9.30 6.09 27.62
N LEU A 734 -8.96 6.68 28.75
CA LEU A 734 -9.90 6.97 29.86
C LEU A 734 -9.98 8.46 30.16
N GLY A 735 -9.21 9.32 29.44
CA GLY A 735 -9.15 10.75 29.69
C GLY A 735 -8.74 11.06 31.13
N THR A 736 -9.67 11.63 31.90
CA THR A 736 -9.46 11.95 33.32
C THR A 736 -10.11 10.95 34.29
N LEU A 737 -10.72 9.88 33.77
CA LEU A 737 -11.37 8.88 34.60
C LEU A 737 -10.34 8.06 35.38
N GLU A 738 -10.58 7.85 36.66
CA GLU A 738 -9.69 7.11 37.59
C GLU A 738 -10.19 5.69 37.89
N THR A 739 -11.33 5.29 37.32
CA THR A 739 -11.93 3.98 37.55
C THR A 739 -12.52 3.41 36.29
N VAL A 740 -12.46 2.09 36.15
CA VAL A 740 -13.16 1.31 35.13
C VAL A 740 -14.31 0.56 35.82
N ASP A 741 -15.54 0.75 35.34
CA ASP A 741 -16.74 0.15 35.95
C ASP A 741 -16.78 -1.35 35.65
N SER A 742 -16.55 -1.74 34.37
CA SER A 742 -16.48 -3.15 33.96
C SER A 742 -15.81 -3.31 32.60
N LEU A 743 -15.30 -4.52 32.36
CA LEU A 743 -14.85 -5.02 31.08
C LEU A 743 -15.57 -6.33 30.79
N GLU A 744 -16.22 -6.43 29.63
CA GLU A 744 -16.77 -7.68 29.12
C GLU A 744 -15.90 -8.15 27.95
N VAL A 745 -15.61 -9.44 27.91
CA VAL A 745 -14.85 -10.11 26.86
C VAL A 745 -15.73 -11.17 26.21
N TRP A 746 -15.99 -11.02 24.92
CA TRP A 746 -16.61 -12.04 24.07
C TRP A 746 -15.50 -12.80 23.35
N TRP A 747 -15.26 -14.02 23.79
CA TRP A 747 -14.25 -14.88 23.20
C TRP A 747 -14.71 -15.46 21.86
N PRO A 748 -13.82 -15.73 20.90
CA PRO A 748 -14.14 -16.54 19.74
C PRO A 748 -14.75 -17.88 20.19
N GLY A 749 -15.86 -18.29 19.59
CA GLY A 749 -16.63 -19.45 20.07
C GLY A 749 -17.73 -19.15 21.08
N GLY A 750 -17.96 -17.86 21.41
CA GLY A 750 -19.20 -17.38 22.04
C GLY A 750 -19.22 -17.33 23.57
N LYS A 751 -18.13 -17.68 24.26
CA LYS A 751 -18.04 -17.48 25.71
C LYS A 751 -17.97 -15.99 26.04
N ILE A 752 -18.69 -15.56 27.09
CA ILE A 752 -18.66 -14.18 27.58
C ILE A 752 -18.19 -14.17 29.03
N GLU A 753 -17.22 -13.31 29.33
CA GLU A 753 -16.68 -13.12 30.68
C GLU A 753 -16.72 -11.64 31.04
N ARG A 754 -16.91 -11.35 32.35
CA ARG A 754 -17.02 -10.00 32.85
C ARG A 754 -16.11 -9.78 34.05
N PHE A 755 -15.34 -8.70 33.97
CA PHE A 755 -14.40 -8.26 35.01
C PHE A 755 -14.82 -6.89 35.55
N VAL A 756 -14.58 -6.66 36.82
CA VAL A 756 -14.88 -5.41 37.51
C VAL A 756 -13.68 -4.98 38.35
N ASN A 757 -13.65 -3.73 38.78
CA ASN A 757 -12.56 -3.17 39.59
C ASN A 757 -11.19 -3.24 38.88
N LEU A 758 -11.15 -3.06 37.56
CA LEU A 758 -9.90 -3.01 36.85
C LEU A 758 -9.12 -1.75 37.23
N PRO A 759 -7.81 -1.88 37.38
CA PRO A 759 -6.94 -0.72 37.64
C PRO A 759 -6.84 0.18 36.42
N VAL A 760 -6.42 1.42 36.61
CA VAL A 760 -6.10 2.36 35.52
C VAL A 760 -4.60 2.58 35.41
N ASN A 761 -4.14 3.09 34.27
CA ASN A 761 -2.73 3.36 33.99
C ASN A 761 -1.83 2.12 34.09
N THR A 762 -2.30 1.02 33.59
CA THR A 762 -1.60 -0.26 33.62
C THR A 762 -2.04 -1.19 32.48
N LYS A 763 -1.28 -2.24 32.28
CA LYS A 763 -1.62 -3.38 31.46
C LYS A 763 -2.22 -4.50 32.34
N VAL A 764 -3.29 -5.12 31.90
CA VAL A 764 -3.84 -6.34 32.50
C VAL A 764 -3.82 -7.47 31.48
N VAL A 765 -3.59 -8.69 31.95
CA VAL A 765 -3.68 -9.91 31.14
C VAL A 765 -4.88 -10.72 31.65
N ILE A 766 -5.75 -11.13 30.72
CA ILE A 766 -6.94 -11.91 31.00
C ILE A 766 -6.83 -13.24 30.27
N THR A 767 -6.82 -14.33 31.02
CA THR A 767 -6.81 -15.68 30.47
C THR A 767 -8.23 -16.22 30.41
N GLU A 768 -8.64 -16.78 29.28
CA GLU A 768 -9.96 -17.35 29.06
C GLU A 768 -10.26 -18.43 30.10
N GLY A 769 -11.39 -18.34 30.78
CA GLY A 769 -11.80 -19.23 31.84
C GLY A 769 -11.32 -18.85 33.24
N SER A 770 -10.58 -17.76 33.36
CA SER A 770 -10.16 -17.21 34.66
C SER A 770 -11.19 -16.22 35.19
N ASP A 771 -11.48 -16.28 36.49
CA ASP A 771 -12.32 -15.28 37.16
C ASP A 771 -11.53 -14.02 37.57
N SER A 772 -10.25 -13.93 37.23
CA SER A 772 -9.34 -12.87 37.63
C SER A 772 -8.41 -12.46 36.47
N PHE A 773 -7.90 -11.24 36.54
CA PHE A 773 -6.82 -10.71 35.68
C PHE A 773 -5.52 -10.58 36.49
N HIS A 774 -4.39 -10.49 35.82
CA HIS A 774 -3.07 -10.26 36.43
C HIS A 774 -2.25 -9.24 35.65
#